data_44bbda0730f6a26424f2c7c3b8cbf378
#
_entry.id   44bbda0730f6a26424f2c7c3b8cbf378
#
_cell.length_a   1.000
_cell.length_b   1.000
_cell.length_c   1.000
_cell.angle_alpha   90.00
_cell.angle_beta   90.00
_cell.angle_gamma   90.00
#
_symmetry.space_group_name_H-M   'P 1'
#
loop_
_entity.id
_entity.type
_entity.pdbx_description
1 polymer ?
#
loop_
_entity_poly.entity_id
_entity_poly.type
_entity_poly.pdbx_seq_one_letter_code
_entity_poly.pdbx_strand_id
1 'polypeptide(L)'
;ETYTGTSTTEKTVTFSGLSNLHPWSAEDPYLYTVVVSQKDENEAEEMAFSTKYGFKTVTISGTKLLVNGKRIFVKGVNTQDTHPEYGRAIDMETMLKDIKMMKKANVNTIRTSHYPRQPKMYAMMDAFGMYCVNEANVECHYNQNLASNSSWQTAITDREVRMVKRDRNHPSVLFWSLGNECGAASDFSSAKTEMKKYDSRPIFYCNEDNNVSYSDLHSNMYPTVYPTSDNKGVSSKSSGANGKPYFICEYAHAMGQAVGNLKEYWDVIENSTGIIGGCIWDWVDQSVYDPAKLVKGQKKSDNGFNYWVSGYDYNSTSGVNQGFQGNFLNNGIVTPDRTWTGKLSEVKKVYQYVKFSDFSASAKSVKIANKYAFMPISSDNFEIGYRVMKDGYLVENGKVDNFTTIAAGSPATVILPIQTSVDDKAEYLVNVELRVKKPTKANVADWTSWAEEGYSIADAQFSLSEQDISNGTAKGTDGTMGFPVLPSYTSTGGSLSVSGNTVSGTDNNGKKYSISFSNGKMMSWTYDGKKLIAAGPDFNSYRDVDNDRWISSSYSSSSSISVTSSLRESGSKATMSVKGSATGCSYTTDYTFYPDGTVDMKVTFSPSQSLARIGLGMQFASGFENVEFYARGPRSNYSDRKTGSYLGRFTTTVDDMVDELIHPQTFGDHEDLRELILTNKTEGVQLGVKVGGRASFSLSHYDETQWCKGTDKMWQTKLHWYDLTRNSQVYAHFDYMQRGLGNNSCGGDQTLSDYVCPSWGSYTYTLRFKPQSAESVNIVAE
;
A
#
# COMPACT_ATOMS: atom_id res chain seq x y z
N GLU A 1 5.14 -32.21 38.50
CA GLU A 1 5.22 -33.70 38.62
C GLU A 1 6.68 -34.13 38.62
N THR A 2 6.98 -35.18 39.38
CA THR A 2 8.34 -35.72 39.52
C THR A 2 8.36 -37.13 38.94
N TYR A 3 9.40 -37.42 38.13
CA TYR A 3 9.71 -38.79 37.65
C TYR A 3 11.04 -39.24 38.24
N THR A 4 11.03 -40.41 38.84
CA THR A 4 12.24 -41.04 39.37
C THR A 4 12.54 -42.32 38.60
N GLY A 5 13.72 -42.45 38.00
CA GLY A 5 14.10 -43.63 37.24
C GLY A 5 15.43 -43.50 36.52
N THR A 6 16.04 -44.62 36.16
CA THR A 6 17.31 -44.70 35.46
C THR A 6 17.20 -45.08 33.98
N SER A 7 15.96 -44.99 33.40
CA SER A 7 15.70 -45.41 32.03
C SER A 7 16.14 -44.37 31.01
N THR A 8 16.77 -44.77 29.92
CA THR A 8 17.09 -43.93 28.75
C THR A 8 15.95 -43.85 27.74
N THR A 9 14.77 -44.42 28.03
CA THR A 9 13.60 -44.42 27.16
C THR A 9 12.78 -43.15 27.33
N GLU A 10 12.01 -42.80 26.30
CA GLU A 10 11.04 -41.70 26.33
C GLU A 10 10.03 -41.86 27.49
N LYS A 11 9.74 -40.79 28.19
CA LYS A 11 8.79 -40.73 29.28
C LYS A 11 7.73 -39.66 29.00
N THR A 12 6.50 -40.02 29.36
CA THR A 12 5.39 -39.08 29.30
C THR A 12 5.02 -38.61 30.69
N VAL A 13 5.03 -37.32 30.92
CA VAL A 13 4.52 -36.67 32.14
C VAL A 13 3.18 -36.02 31.81
N THR A 14 2.15 -36.34 32.57
CA THR A 14 0.80 -35.82 32.35
C THR A 14 0.42 -34.85 33.47
N PHE A 15 0.20 -33.60 33.12
CA PHE A 15 -0.38 -32.62 34.03
C PHE A 15 -1.89 -32.79 34.04
N SER A 16 -2.47 -33.07 35.21
CA SER A 16 -3.92 -33.20 35.39
C SER A 16 -4.49 -32.09 36.27
N GLY A 17 -5.78 -31.83 36.11
CA GLY A 17 -6.49 -30.82 36.93
C GLY A 17 -6.14 -29.35 36.61
N LEU A 18 -5.57 -29.09 35.48
CA LEU A 18 -5.34 -27.72 35.04
C LEU A 18 -6.68 -27.01 34.83
N SER A 19 -6.88 -25.88 35.51
CA SER A 19 -8.08 -25.07 35.42
C SER A 19 -7.73 -23.60 35.23
N ASN A 20 -8.66 -22.80 34.71
CA ASN A 20 -8.47 -21.36 34.47
C ASN A 20 -7.28 -21.04 33.57
N LEU A 21 -7.06 -21.87 32.56
CA LEU A 21 -6.00 -21.63 31.59
C LEU A 21 -6.31 -20.35 30.78
N HIS A 22 -5.27 -19.54 30.56
CA HIS A 22 -5.32 -18.38 29.65
C HIS A 22 -4.96 -18.84 28.23
N PRO A 23 -5.92 -18.90 27.29
CA PRO A 23 -5.65 -19.35 25.93
C PRO A 23 -4.80 -18.35 25.15
N TRP A 24 -3.90 -18.87 24.32
CA TRP A 24 -3.12 -18.08 23.40
C TRP A 24 -3.94 -17.70 22.14
N SER A 25 -3.85 -16.46 21.71
CA SER A 25 -4.30 -16.00 20.39
C SER A 25 -3.34 -14.96 19.83
N ALA A 26 -3.44 -14.62 18.53
CA ALA A 26 -2.64 -13.54 17.95
C ALA A 26 -2.97 -12.16 18.54
N GLU A 27 -4.15 -12.01 19.15
CA GLU A 27 -4.60 -10.77 19.80
C GLU A 27 -4.18 -10.70 21.28
N ASP A 28 -4.02 -11.87 21.90
CA ASP A 28 -3.59 -12.04 23.31
C ASP A 28 -2.63 -13.24 23.39
N PRO A 29 -1.33 -13.02 23.12
CA PRO A 29 -0.34 -14.09 22.97
C PRO A 29 0.22 -14.55 24.33
N TYR A 30 -0.64 -15.02 25.23
CA TYR A 30 -0.22 -15.48 26.54
C TYR A 30 0.57 -16.80 26.46
N LEU A 31 1.75 -16.83 27.08
CA LEU A 31 2.66 -17.99 27.07
C LEU A 31 3.00 -18.44 28.49
N TYR A 32 2.81 -19.73 28.74
CA TYR A 32 3.30 -20.40 29.94
C TYR A 32 4.77 -20.78 29.75
N THR A 33 5.50 -20.89 30.86
CA THR A 33 6.85 -21.45 30.87
C THR A 33 6.81 -22.88 31.36
N VAL A 34 7.27 -23.82 30.56
CA VAL A 34 7.47 -25.20 30.95
C VAL A 34 8.96 -25.36 31.28
N VAL A 35 9.28 -25.85 32.50
CA VAL A 35 10.61 -26.09 32.94
C VAL A 35 10.75 -27.58 33.23
N VAL A 36 11.79 -28.20 32.69
CA VAL A 36 12.19 -29.57 32.97
C VAL A 36 13.57 -29.52 33.59
N SER A 37 13.69 -29.95 34.82
CA SER A 37 14.97 -30.04 35.51
C SER A 37 15.32 -31.48 35.82
N GLN A 38 16.56 -31.81 35.60
CA GLN A 38 17.17 -33.06 36.02
C GLN A 38 17.92 -32.82 37.34
N LYS A 39 17.68 -33.68 38.30
CA LYS A 39 18.35 -33.64 39.61
C LYS A 39 19.12 -34.94 39.84
N ASP A 40 20.19 -34.86 40.60
CA ASP A 40 20.92 -36.00 41.09
C ASP A 40 20.18 -36.67 42.28
N GLU A 41 20.83 -37.71 42.86
CA GLU A 41 20.30 -38.42 44.01
C GLU A 41 20.24 -37.61 45.31
N ASN A 42 20.89 -36.44 45.34
CA ASN A 42 20.90 -35.50 46.47
C ASN A 42 19.95 -34.32 46.27
N GLU A 43 19.05 -34.37 45.26
CA GLU A 43 18.12 -33.28 44.86
C GLU A 43 18.84 -32.05 44.28
N ALA A 44 20.15 -32.12 43.98
CA ALA A 44 20.86 -31.04 43.33
C ALA A 44 20.51 -30.98 41.81
N GLU A 45 20.19 -29.82 41.30
CA GLU A 45 19.88 -29.63 39.88
C GLU A 45 21.16 -29.75 39.04
N GLU A 46 21.21 -30.76 38.17
CA GLU A 46 22.31 -30.98 37.23
C GLU A 46 22.06 -30.25 35.89
N MET A 47 20.82 -30.19 35.44
CA MET A 47 20.43 -29.58 34.17
C MET A 47 18.99 -29.11 34.20
N ALA A 48 18.73 -28.00 33.58
CA ALA A 48 17.37 -27.51 33.36
C ALA A 48 17.15 -27.06 31.90
N PHE A 49 15.99 -27.39 31.38
CA PHE A 49 15.53 -26.91 30.09
C PHE A 49 14.21 -26.12 30.29
N SER A 50 14.04 -25.03 29.55
CA SER A 50 12.80 -24.34 29.55
C SER A 50 12.32 -24.09 28.14
N THR A 51 10.99 -24.07 27.95
CA THR A 51 10.32 -23.66 26.72
C THR A 51 9.07 -22.87 27.03
N LYS A 52 8.63 -22.06 26.07
CA LYS A 52 7.36 -21.37 26.13
C LYS A 52 6.27 -22.21 25.46
N TYR A 53 5.07 -22.19 26.03
CA TYR A 53 3.94 -22.95 25.52
C TYR A 53 2.64 -22.15 25.66
N GLY A 54 1.85 -22.12 24.59
CA GLY A 54 0.52 -21.49 24.58
C GLY A 54 -0.60 -22.50 24.34
N PHE A 55 -1.59 -22.50 25.19
CA PHE A 55 -2.81 -23.33 25.01
C PHE A 55 -3.69 -22.74 23.92
N LYS A 56 -3.97 -23.49 22.88
CA LYS A 56 -4.79 -23.05 21.74
C LYS A 56 -5.49 -24.25 21.12
N THR A 57 -6.72 -24.04 20.65
CA THR A 57 -7.42 -24.97 19.75
C THR A 57 -7.60 -24.34 18.38
N VAL A 58 -7.44 -25.16 17.34
CA VAL A 58 -7.75 -24.79 15.94
C VAL A 58 -8.69 -25.83 15.38
N THR A 59 -9.85 -25.41 14.91
CA THR A 59 -10.87 -26.32 14.38
C THR A 59 -11.52 -25.73 13.11
N ILE A 60 -11.99 -26.61 12.25
CA ILE A 60 -12.87 -26.26 11.14
C ILE A 60 -14.30 -26.67 11.54
N SER A 61 -15.23 -25.72 11.45
CA SER A 61 -16.65 -25.96 11.67
C SER A 61 -17.44 -25.50 10.45
N GLY A 62 -17.88 -26.44 9.64
CA GLY A 62 -18.43 -26.16 8.32
C GLY A 62 -17.38 -25.48 7.44
N THR A 63 -17.68 -24.26 6.99
CA THR A 63 -16.78 -23.45 6.16
C THR A 63 -16.03 -22.38 6.96
N LYS A 64 -15.95 -22.51 8.29
CA LYS A 64 -15.30 -21.53 9.17
C LYS A 64 -14.06 -22.10 9.83
N LEU A 65 -13.00 -21.31 9.88
CA LEU A 65 -11.82 -21.57 10.68
C LEU A 65 -12.01 -20.93 12.05
N LEU A 66 -11.88 -21.72 13.11
CA LEU A 66 -12.04 -21.27 14.48
C LEU A 66 -10.74 -21.43 15.26
N VAL A 67 -10.37 -20.40 16.00
CA VAL A 67 -9.33 -20.43 17.04
C VAL A 67 -10.04 -20.24 18.38
N ASN A 68 -9.80 -21.15 19.34
CA ASN A 68 -10.44 -21.11 20.65
C ASN A 68 -11.98 -20.93 20.56
N GLY A 69 -12.59 -21.57 19.57
CA GLY A 69 -14.03 -21.53 19.31
C GLY A 69 -14.55 -20.27 18.61
N LYS A 70 -13.69 -19.28 18.29
CA LYS A 70 -14.08 -18.04 17.61
C LYS A 70 -13.54 -17.98 16.18
N ARG A 71 -14.36 -17.46 15.25
CA ARG A 71 -13.96 -17.23 13.87
C ARG A 71 -12.89 -16.15 13.81
N ILE A 72 -11.83 -16.40 13.08
CA ILE A 72 -10.79 -15.43 12.78
C ILE A 72 -10.66 -15.23 11.26
N PHE A 73 -10.04 -14.09 10.88
CA PHE A 73 -9.59 -13.87 9.51
C PHE A 73 -8.07 -13.96 9.42
N VAL A 74 -7.59 -14.58 8.35
CA VAL A 74 -6.17 -14.60 7.97
C VAL A 74 -5.84 -13.32 7.21
N LYS A 75 -5.29 -12.32 7.89
CA LYS A 75 -4.77 -11.06 7.35
C LYS A 75 -3.28 -11.25 7.13
N GLY A 76 -2.93 -12.00 6.09
CA GLY A 76 -1.62 -12.58 5.93
C GLY A 76 -0.75 -11.96 4.87
N VAL A 77 0.53 -12.31 4.96
CA VAL A 77 1.55 -12.09 3.93
C VAL A 77 2.34 -13.37 3.72
N ASN A 78 2.76 -13.61 2.49
CA ASN A 78 3.79 -14.59 2.17
C ASN A 78 5.16 -14.00 2.51
N THR A 79 6.09 -14.81 2.93
CA THR A 79 7.45 -14.35 3.21
C THR A 79 8.48 -15.30 2.61
N GLN A 80 9.62 -14.75 2.27
CA GLN A 80 10.86 -15.51 2.04
C GLN A 80 11.96 -14.90 2.88
N ASP A 81 12.91 -15.75 3.34
CA ASP A 81 14.08 -15.24 4.05
C ASP A 81 14.92 -14.42 3.08
N THR A 82 15.05 -13.13 3.31
CA THR A 82 15.83 -12.22 2.48
C THR A 82 16.41 -11.10 3.33
N HIS A 83 17.71 -10.92 3.25
CA HIS A 83 18.45 -9.82 3.84
C HIS A 83 19.17 -9.03 2.75
N PRO A 84 19.17 -7.70 2.78
CA PRO A 84 19.71 -6.89 1.68
C PRO A 84 21.23 -7.04 1.49
N GLU A 85 21.97 -7.53 2.48
CA GLU A 85 23.40 -7.76 2.42
C GLU A 85 23.79 -9.25 2.39
N TYR A 86 22.99 -10.10 3.06
CA TYR A 86 23.33 -11.52 3.27
C TYR A 86 22.50 -12.48 2.41
N GLY A 87 21.63 -11.96 1.57
CA GLY A 87 20.76 -12.76 0.70
C GLY A 87 19.79 -13.62 1.51
N ARG A 88 19.88 -14.94 1.41
CA ARG A 88 18.99 -15.89 2.10
C ARG A 88 19.32 -16.14 3.58
N ALA A 89 20.40 -15.57 4.08
CA ALA A 89 20.77 -15.62 5.50
C ALA A 89 20.16 -14.42 6.23
N ILE A 90 19.10 -14.66 6.99
CA ILE A 90 18.41 -13.62 7.75
C ILE A 90 18.84 -13.65 9.21
N ASP A 91 19.14 -12.50 9.79
CA ASP A 91 19.51 -12.38 11.20
C ASP A 91 18.29 -12.11 12.10
N MET A 92 18.53 -12.15 13.40
CA MET A 92 17.47 -11.97 14.40
C MET A 92 16.91 -10.55 14.41
N GLU A 93 17.74 -9.55 14.15
CA GLU A 93 17.32 -8.13 14.11
C GLU A 93 16.34 -7.89 12.97
N THR A 94 16.63 -8.42 11.79
CA THR A 94 15.76 -8.32 10.61
C THR A 94 14.43 -9.06 10.84
N MET A 95 14.47 -10.28 11.41
CA MET A 95 13.25 -11.00 11.77
C MET A 95 12.36 -10.19 12.73
N LEU A 96 12.98 -9.59 13.74
CA LEU A 96 12.28 -8.77 14.73
C LEU A 96 11.70 -7.51 14.09
N LYS A 97 12.44 -6.86 13.19
CA LYS A 97 11.96 -5.71 12.41
C LYS A 97 10.74 -6.08 11.57
N ASP A 98 10.79 -7.20 10.86
CA ASP A 98 9.69 -7.71 10.04
C ASP A 98 8.44 -7.95 10.88
N ILE A 99 8.53 -8.68 11.99
CA ILE A 99 7.39 -8.96 12.89
C ILE A 99 6.76 -7.66 13.41
N LYS A 100 7.59 -6.71 13.87
CA LYS A 100 7.08 -5.43 14.39
C LYS A 100 6.39 -4.60 13.30
N MET A 101 6.95 -4.54 12.11
CA MET A 101 6.33 -3.84 10.98
C MET A 101 5.02 -4.49 10.56
N MET A 102 4.97 -5.82 10.50
CA MET A 102 3.75 -6.57 10.21
C MET A 102 2.66 -6.28 11.25
N LYS A 103 2.99 -6.32 12.54
CA LYS A 103 2.04 -5.96 13.62
C LYS A 103 1.54 -4.52 13.49
N LYS A 104 2.44 -3.55 13.22
CA LYS A 104 2.09 -2.14 12.96
C LYS A 104 1.17 -1.98 11.75
N ALA A 105 1.28 -2.86 10.76
CA ALA A 105 0.44 -2.88 9.57
C ALA A 105 -0.82 -3.76 9.68
N ASN A 106 -1.21 -4.17 10.89
CA ASN A 106 -2.36 -5.05 11.14
C ASN A 106 -2.30 -6.44 10.48
N VAL A 107 -1.13 -6.86 10.02
CA VAL A 107 -0.88 -8.23 9.56
C VAL A 107 -0.88 -9.15 10.76
N ASN A 108 -1.61 -10.26 10.67
CA ASN A 108 -1.71 -11.24 11.76
C ASN A 108 -1.17 -12.62 11.40
N THR A 109 -0.80 -12.86 10.14
CA THR A 109 -0.42 -14.20 9.67
C THR A 109 0.77 -14.13 8.73
N ILE A 110 1.71 -15.05 8.90
CA ILE A 110 2.81 -15.31 7.99
C ILE A 110 2.60 -16.68 7.36
N ARG A 111 2.60 -16.77 6.02
CA ARG A 111 2.83 -18.04 5.33
C ARG A 111 4.31 -18.15 5.02
N THR A 112 4.91 -19.27 5.45
CA THR A 112 6.35 -19.52 5.28
C THR A 112 6.65 -20.09 3.89
N SER A 113 6.36 -19.34 2.84
CA SER A 113 6.58 -19.72 1.45
C SER A 113 8.08 -19.77 1.13
N HIS A 114 8.67 -20.86 0.64
CA HIS A 114 8.09 -22.19 0.50
C HIS A 114 8.96 -23.19 1.30
N TYR A 115 9.20 -22.92 2.56
CA TYR A 115 9.99 -23.74 3.47
C TYR A 115 9.84 -23.27 4.92
N PRO A 116 10.02 -24.17 5.92
CA PRO A 116 9.98 -23.78 7.32
C PRO A 116 11.11 -22.82 7.68
N ARG A 117 10.81 -21.82 8.49
CA ARG A 117 11.77 -20.81 8.96
C ARG A 117 12.69 -21.34 10.07
N GLN A 118 13.70 -20.55 10.43
CA GLN A 118 14.52 -20.88 11.58
C GLN A 118 13.70 -20.80 12.89
N PRO A 119 14.03 -21.60 13.92
CA PRO A 119 13.22 -21.72 15.14
C PRO A 119 12.95 -20.41 15.87
N LYS A 120 13.89 -19.45 15.84
CA LYS A 120 13.71 -18.13 16.47
C LYS A 120 12.52 -17.36 15.90
N MET A 121 12.22 -17.51 14.60
CA MET A 121 11.08 -16.84 13.97
C MET A 121 9.76 -17.32 14.57
N TYR A 122 9.61 -18.62 14.84
CA TYR A 122 8.41 -19.15 15.49
C TYR A 122 8.28 -18.66 16.92
N ALA A 123 9.38 -18.63 17.67
CA ALA A 123 9.36 -18.07 19.02
C ALA A 123 8.94 -16.58 19.02
N MET A 124 9.36 -15.80 18.02
CA MET A 124 8.90 -14.43 17.85
C MET A 124 7.40 -14.36 17.49
N MET A 125 6.94 -15.20 16.55
CA MET A 125 5.53 -15.29 16.22
C MET A 125 4.67 -15.65 17.45
N ASP A 126 5.12 -16.58 18.27
CA ASP A 126 4.45 -16.96 19.51
C ASP A 126 4.36 -15.79 20.48
N ALA A 127 5.47 -15.05 20.65
CA ALA A 127 5.57 -13.99 21.65
C ALA A 127 4.85 -12.69 21.22
N PHE A 128 4.89 -12.32 19.95
CA PHE A 128 4.24 -11.12 19.42
C PHE A 128 2.78 -11.33 19.02
N GLY A 129 2.31 -12.57 18.98
CA GLY A 129 0.96 -12.90 18.53
C GLY A 129 0.80 -12.78 17.01
N MET A 130 1.49 -13.67 16.29
CA MET A 130 1.32 -13.86 14.86
C MET A 130 0.89 -15.28 14.57
N TYR A 131 -0.11 -15.48 13.73
CA TYR A 131 -0.40 -16.81 13.20
C TYR A 131 0.64 -17.21 12.15
N CYS A 132 0.81 -18.51 11.97
CA CYS A 132 1.72 -19.09 11.00
C CYS A 132 0.99 -20.15 10.16
N VAL A 133 1.03 -20.00 8.85
CA VAL A 133 0.78 -21.08 7.91
C VAL A 133 2.14 -21.69 7.60
N ASN A 134 2.46 -22.81 8.27
CA ASN A 134 3.78 -23.40 8.19
C ASN A 134 3.85 -24.36 7.01
N GLU A 135 4.72 -24.07 6.04
CA GLU A 135 4.80 -24.81 4.78
C GLU A 135 6.05 -25.66 4.74
N ALA A 136 5.87 -26.92 4.32
CA ALA A 136 6.96 -27.84 4.10
C ALA A 136 7.81 -27.41 2.89
N ASN A 137 9.09 -27.80 2.95
CA ASN A 137 10.01 -27.54 1.84
C ASN A 137 9.74 -28.50 0.67
N VAL A 138 8.58 -28.33 0.03
CA VAL A 138 8.13 -29.05 -1.18
C VAL A 138 7.54 -28.02 -2.14
N GLU A 139 8.39 -27.51 -3.02
CA GLU A 139 8.05 -26.58 -4.10
C GLU A 139 8.36 -27.23 -5.43
N CYS A 140 7.38 -27.38 -6.29
CA CYS A 140 7.52 -28.15 -7.52
C CYS A 140 7.11 -27.39 -8.79
N HIS A 141 7.07 -26.06 -8.77
CA HIS A 141 6.55 -25.20 -9.85
C HIS A 141 7.04 -25.62 -11.25
N TYR A 142 8.35 -25.89 -11.42
CA TYR A 142 8.91 -26.30 -12.72
C TYR A 142 8.79 -27.79 -13.03
N ASN A 143 8.48 -28.63 -12.04
CA ASN A 143 8.30 -30.08 -12.25
C ASN A 143 7.15 -30.59 -11.39
N GLN A 144 5.95 -30.21 -11.77
CA GLN A 144 4.71 -30.51 -11.04
C GLN A 144 4.41 -32.00 -10.91
N ASN A 145 5.16 -32.89 -11.56
CA ASN A 145 4.98 -34.34 -11.45
C ASN A 145 5.76 -34.97 -10.28
N LEU A 146 6.66 -34.24 -9.62
CA LEU A 146 7.48 -34.80 -8.53
C LEU A 146 6.63 -35.35 -7.38
N ALA A 147 5.63 -34.59 -6.92
CA ALA A 147 4.77 -34.98 -5.81
C ALA A 147 3.69 -36.01 -6.19
N SER A 148 3.72 -36.53 -7.41
CA SER A 148 2.90 -37.66 -7.90
C SER A 148 3.75 -38.84 -8.34
N ASN A 149 5.08 -38.78 -8.09
CA ASN A 149 6.02 -39.84 -8.44
C ASN A 149 6.40 -40.63 -7.19
N SER A 150 5.96 -41.88 -7.11
CA SER A 150 6.15 -42.73 -5.93
C SER A 150 7.60 -42.89 -5.48
N SER A 151 8.59 -42.65 -6.37
CA SER A 151 10.00 -42.67 -5.99
C SER A 151 10.39 -41.49 -5.07
N TRP A 152 9.60 -40.41 -5.05
CA TRP A 152 9.79 -39.23 -4.21
C TRP A 152 8.94 -39.22 -2.93
N GLN A 153 7.93 -40.11 -2.86
CA GLN A 153 6.97 -40.14 -1.75
C GLN A 153 7.61 -40.18 -0.37
N THR A 154 8.63 -41.01 -0.18
CA THR A 154 9.32 -41.11 1.10
C THR A 154 10.04 -39.82 1.48
N ALA A 155 10.71 -39.18 0.52
CA ALA A 155 11.42 -37.93 0.75
C ALA A 155 10.48 -36.76 1.05
N ILE A 156 9.33 -36.71 0.38
CA ILE A 156 8.28 -35.72 0.60
C ILE A 156 7.67 -35.92 1.99
N THR A 157 7.23 -37.15 2.30
CA THR A 157 6.64 -37.48 3.61
C THR A 157 7.61 -37.17 4.78
N ASP A 158 8.92 -37.44 4.61
CA ASP A 158 9.92 -37.12 5.63
C ASP A 158 10.02 -35.61 5.90
N ARG A 159 10.00 -34.76 4.87
CA ARG A 159 10.01 -33.29 5.00
C ARG A 159 8.78 -32.79 5.78
N GLU A 160 7.62 -33.27 5.42
CA GLU A 160 6.34 -32.93 6.06
C GLU A 160 6.33 -33.32 7.54
N VAL A 161 6.70 -34.56 7.86
CA VAL A 161 6.72 -35.08 9.23
C VAL A 161 7.77 -34.38 10.09
N ARG A 162 8.95 -34.08 9.53
CA ARG A 162 9.99 -33.33 10.26
C ARG A 162 9.54 -31.94 10.61
N MET A 163 8.88 -31.22 9.69
CA MET A 163 8.29 -29.92 9.96
C MET A 163 7.32 -30.00 11.14
N VAL A 164 6.36 -30.92 11.10
CA VAL A 164 5.38 -31.07 12.19
C VAL A 164 6.07 -31.42 13.51
N LYS A 165 6.98 -32.39 13.54
CA LYS A 165 7.67 -32.79 14.77
C LYS A 165 8.45 -31.64 15.40
N ARG A 166 9.10 -30.80 14.58
CA ARG A 166 9.87 -29.66 15.05
C ARG A 166 8.98 -28.58 15.63
N ASP A 167 7.88 -28.23 14.92
CA ASP A 167 7.16 -26.98 15.16
C ASP A 167 5.79 -27.15 15.84
N ARG A 168 5.33 -28.36 16.11
CA ARG A 168 4.00 -28.64 16.70
C ARG A 168 3.74 -27.96 18.05
N ASN A 169 4.77 -27.64 18.81
CA ASN A 169 4.64 -26.99 20.12
C ASN A 169 4.49 -25.48 20.04
N HIS A 170 4.65 -24.87 18.84
CA HIS A 170 4.43 -23.45 18.63
C HIS A 170 2.94 -23.13 18.53
N PRO A 171 2.37 -22.30 19.44
CA PRO A 171 0.97 -21.91 19.36
C PRO A 171 0.68 -21.01 18.17
N SER A 172 1.69 -20.33 17.60
CA SER A 172 1.53 -19.53 16.38
C SER A 172 1.08 -20.35 15.17
N VAL A 173 1.52 -21.61 15.03
CA VAL A 173 1.13 -22.44 13.90
C VAL A 173 -0.39 -22.66 13.87
N LEU A 174 -1.04 -22.14 12.81
CA LEU A 174 -2.49 -22.18 12.62
C LEU A 174 -2.92 -23.44 11.90
N PHE A 175 -2.26 -23.76 10.79
CA PHE A 175 -2.42 -25.00 10.04
C PHE A 175 -1.15 -25.29 9.23
N TRP A 176 -1.05 -26.53 8.72
CA TRP A 176 0.11 -27.02 7.99
C TRP A 176 -0.12 -26.94 6.49
N SER A 177 0.89 -26.56 5.74
CA SER A 177 0.89 -26.56 4.29
C SER A 177 1.79 -27.67 3.75
N LEU A 178 1.23 -28.52 2.89
CA LEU A 178 1.94 -29.65 2.28
C LEU A 178 2.96 -29.23 1.23
N GLY A 179 2.86 -28.00 0.72
CA GLY A 179 3.77 -27.50 -0.30
C GLY A 179 3.11 -26.58 -1.28
N ASN A 180 3.82 -26.23 -2.34
CA ASN A 180 3.44 -25.23 -3.31
C ASN A 180 3.56 -25.73 -4.73
N GLU A 181 2.51 -25.51 -5.56
CA GLU A 181 2.50 -25.68 -7.02
C GLU A 181 3.05 -27.03 -7.51
N CYS A 182 2.65 -28.10 -6.84
CA CYS A 182 3.09 -29.45 -7.14
C CYS A 182 2.10 -30.24 -8.04
N GLY A 183 1.23 -29.56 -8.76
CA GLY A 183 0.23 -30.18 -9.63
C GLY A 183 -0.75 -31.07 -8.85
N ALA A 184 -1.02 -32.28 -9.35
CA ALA A 184 -1.94 -33.22 -8.72
C ALA A 184 -1.49 -33.75 -7.35
N ALA A 185 -0.17 -33.79 -7.11
CA ALA A 185 0.47 -34.08 -5.84
C ALA A 185 -0.14 -35.27 -5.05
N SER A 186 -0.34 -36.41 -5.71
CA SER A 186 -1.03 -37.59 -5.10
C SER A 186 -0.34 -38.12 -3.86
N ASP A 187 1.00 -37.93 -3.73
CA ASP A 187 1.80 -38.41 -2.61
C ASP A 187 1.47 -37.66 -1.30
N PHE A 188 0.88 -36.49 -1.39
CA PHE A 188 0.45 -35.70 -0.22
C PHE A 188 -0.66 -36.39 0.60
N SER A 189 -1.42 -37.32 -0.01
CA SER A 189 -2.38 -38.14 0.74
C SER A 189 -1.70 -39.00 1.81
N SER A 190 -0.59 -39.62 1.46
CA SER A 190 0.24 -40.41 2.40
C SER A 190 0.91 -39.52 3.42
N ALA A 191 1.48 -38.38 2.99
CA ALA A 191 2.12 -37.40 3.86
C ALA A 191 1.15 -36.88 4.92
N LYS A 192 -0.08 -36.49 4.54
CA LYS A 192 -1.14 -36.09 5.48
C LYS A 192 -1.42 -37.16 6.53
N THR A 193 -1.50 -38.42 6.12
CA THR A 193 -1.77 -39.54 7.03
C THR A 193 -0.66 -39.66 8.08
N GLU A 194 0.58 -39.52 7.67
CA GLU A 194 1.72 -39.58 8.60
C GLU A 194 1.79 -38.33 9.53
N MET A 195 1.55 -37.14 9.01
CA MET A 195 1.52 -35.89 9.81
C MET A 195 0.47 -35.94 10.92
N LYS A 196 -0.72 -36.48 10.61
CA LYS A 196 -1.86 -36.58 11.56
C LYS A 196 -1.56 -37.49 12.76
N LYS A 197 -0.52 -38.32 12.72
CA LYS A 197 -0.06 -39.11 13.89
C LYS A 197 0.57 -38.20 14.97
N TYR A 198 1.00 -37.01 14.61
CA TYR A 198 1.75 -36.10 15.49
C TYR A 198 0.99 -34.82 15.84
N ASP A 199 0.07 -34.37 15.01
CA ASP A 199 -0.67 -33.12 15.20
C ASP A 199 -2.05 -33.17 14.54
N SER A 200 -3.06 -32.62 15.24
CA SER A 200 -4.45 -32.62 14.80
C SER A 200 -4.88 -31.38 14.00
N ARG A 201 -4.06 -30.32 13.96
CA ARG A 201 -4.38 -29.08 13.25
C ARG A 201 -4.72 -29.33 11.77
N PRO A 202 -5.51 -28.44 11.14
CA PRO A 202 -5.84 -28.58 9.73
C PRO A 202 -4.59 -28.62 8.83
N ILE A 203 -4.72 -29.31 7.71
CA ILE A 203 -3.69 -29.47 6.68
C ILE A 203 -4.26 -28.97 5.37
N PHE A 204 -3.51 -28.17 4.63
CA PHE A 204 -3.90 -27.70 3.31
C PHE A 204 -2.77 -27.85 2.29
N TYR A 205 -3.11 -27.68 1.03
CA TYR A 205 -2.17 -27.67 -0.07
C TYR A 205 -2.37 -26.40 -0.90
N CYS A 206 -1.30 -25.67 -1.17
CA CYS A 206 -1.31 -24.44 -1.94
C CYS A 206 -1.11 -24.73 -3.43
N ASN A 207 -2.14 -24.48 -4.24
CA ASN A 207 -2.10 -24.59 -5.70
C ASN A 207 -3.20 -23.73 -6.30
N GLU A 208 -3.19 -23.57 -7.64
CA GLU A 208 -4.30 -22.98 -8.37
C GLU A 208 -5.59 -23.77 -8.12
N ASP A 209 -6.70 -23.10 -7.92
CA ASP A 209 -8.07 -23.61 -7.65
C ASP A 209 -8.14 -25.10 -7.17
N ASN A 210 -7.63 -25.33 -5.98
CA ASN A 210 -7.37 -26.66 -5.48
C ASN A 210 -8.46 -27.20 -4.56
N ASN A 211 -9.15 -28.26 -5.01
CA ASN A 211 -10.16 -28.99 -4.23
C ASN A 211 -9.81 -30.47 -4.05
N VAL A 212 -8.61 -30.78 -3.60
CA VAL A 212 -8.19 -32.18 -3.38
C VAL A 212 -8.68 -32.71 -2.04
N SER A 213 -8.88 -34.04 -1.96
CA SER A 213 -9.39 -34.71 -0.75
C SER A 213 -8.46 -34.65 0.44
N TYR A 214 -7.17 -34.57 0.21
CA TYR A 214 -6.17 -34.47 1.27
C TYR A 214 -5.97 -33.04 1.80
N SER A 215 -6.61 -32.01 1.26
CA SER A 215 -6.65 -30.66 1.83
C SER A 215 -7.92 -30.43 2.64
N ASP A 216 -7.78 -29.91 3.87
CA ASP A 216 -8.91 -29.57 4.73
C ASP A 216 -9.54 -28.21 4.37
N LEU A 217 -8.82 -27.40 3.55
CA LEU A 217 -9.27 -26.12 3.01
C LEU A 217 -9.33 -26.18 1.49
N HIS A 218 -10.19 -25.36 0.90
CA HIS A 218 -10.13 -25.06 -0.52
C HIS A 218 -9.22 -23.83 -0.70
N SER A 219 -8.14 -23.96 -1.43
CA SER A 219 -7.21 -22.86 -1.68
C SER A 219 -7.23 -22.40 -3.14
N ASN A 220 -6.84 -21.15 -3.34
CA ASN A 220 -6.70 -20.56 -4.67
C ASN A 220 -5.53 -19.57 -4.68
N MET A 221 -4.93 -19.36 -5.86
CA MET A 221 -3.94 -18.35 -6.14
C MET A 221 -4.50 -17.30 -7.07
N TYR A 222 -4.24 -16.05 -6.79
CA TYR A 222 -4.56 -14.88 -7.62
C TYR A 222 -5.98 -14.86 -8.21
N PRO A 223 -7.03 -15.18 -7.43
CA PRO A 223 -8.40 -15.06 -7.92
C PRO A 223 -8.72 -13.56 -8.13
N THR A 224 -9.56 -13.25 -9.10
CA THR A 224 -10.12 -11.89 -9.24
C THR A 224 -11.07 -11.58 -8.08
N VAL A 225 -11.35 -10.30 -7.82
CA VAL A 225 -12.35 -9.91 -6.80
C VAL A 225 -13.74 -10.43 -7.20
N TYR A 226 -14.15 -10.11 -8.42
CA TYR A 226 -15.44 -10.49 -9.00
C TYR A 226 -15.26 -11.45 -10.17
N PRO A 227 -16.31 -12.21 -10.55
CA PRO A 227 -16.24 -13.13 -11.69
C PRO A 227 -15.86 -12.43 -12.99
N THR A 228 -15.03 -13.09 -13.78
CA THR A 228 -14.69 -12.75 -15.16
C THR A 228 -15.03 -13.92 -16.08
N SER A 229 -14.76 -13.81 -17.39
CA SER A 229 -14.92 -14.96 -18.31
C SER A 229 -14.11 -16.19 -17.87
N ASP A 230 -12.94 -15.96 -17.31
CA ASP A 230 -11.92 -17.00 -17.07
C ASP A 230 -11.70 -17.31 -15.59
N ASN A 231 -12.23 -16.48 -14.68
CA ASN A 231 -12.05 -16.63 -13.24
C ASN A 231 -13.38 -16.41 -12.49
N LYS A 232 -13.71 -17.34 -11.59
CA LYS A 232 -14.96 -17.26 -10.82
C LYS A 232 -14.97 -16.15 -9.77
N GLY A 233 -13.83 -15.57 -9.46
CA GLY A 233 -13.68 -14.51 -8.48
C GLY A 233 -13.92 -14.92 -7.01
N VAL A 234 -13.36 -14.14 -6.11
CA VAL A 234 -13.50 -14.35 -4.64
C VAL A 234 -14.95 -14.23 -4.20
N SER A 235 -15.71 -13.31 -4.78
CA SER A 235 -17.11 -13.06 -4.41
C SER A 235 -18.01 -14.28 -4.61
N SER A 236 -17.70 -15.16 -5.59
CA SER A 236 -18.44 -16.41 -5.80
C SER A 236 -18.20 -17.47 -4.72
N LYS A 237 -17.20 -17.27 -3.86
CA LYS A 237 -16.79 -18.19 -2.79
C LYS A 237 -17.22 -17.70 -1.40
N SER A 238 -18.13 -16.73 -1.31
CA SER A 238 -18.52 -16.08 -0.04
C SER A 238 -19.06 -17.05 1.02
N SER A 239 -19.64 -18.19 0.64
CA SER A 239 -20.09 -19.25 1.55
C SER A 239 -19.06 -20.37 1.78
N GLY A 240 -17.83 -20.19 1.31
CA GLY A 240 -16.82 -21.24 1.21
C GLY A 240 -16.87 -21.95 -0.14
N ALA A 241 -16.04 -22.94 -0.31
CA ALA A 241 -15.96 -23.69 -1.55
C ALA A 241 -15.97 -25.20 -1.29
N ASN A 242 -16.85 -25.93 -1.97
CA ASN A 242 -16.97 -27.39 -1.87
C ASN A 242 -17.12 -27.91 -0.42
N GLY A 243 -17.87 -27.18 0.43
CA GLY A 243 -18.06 -27.50 1.84
C GLY A 243 -16.86 -27.26 2.74
N LYS A 244 -15.79 -26.63 2.23
CA LYS A 244 -14.58 -26.29 2.97
C LYS A 244 -14.45 -24.78 3.14
N PRO A 245 -13.68 -24.30 4.17
CA PRO A 245 -13.25 -22.91 4.23
C PRO A 245 -12.46 -22.56 2.96
N TYR A 246 -12.68 -21.36 2.43
CA TYR A 246 -11.93 -20.84 1.29
C TYR A 246 -10.78 -19.95 1.75
N PHE A 247 -9.56 -20.29 1.32
CA PHE A 247 -8.32 -19.60 1.66
C PHE A 247 -7.59 -19.15 0.40
N ILE A 248 -7.20 -17.89 0.33
CA ILE A 248 -6.43 -17.33 -0.78
C ILE A 248 -4.95 -17.39 -0.39
N CYS A 249 -4.27 -18.46 -0.78
CA CYS A 249 -2.88 -18.65 -0.35
C CYS A 249 -1.91 -17.63 -0.96
N GLU A 250 -2.24 -17.08 -2.15
CA GLU A 250 -1.52 -15.98 -2.78
C GLU A 250 -2.50 -15.05 -3.50
N TYR A 251 -2.36 -13.74 -3.29
CA TYR A 251 -3.11 -12.71 -4.01
C TYR A 251 -2.41 -11.36 -3.92
N ALA A 252 -2.97 -10.34 -4.57
CA ALA A 252 -2.47 -8.96 -4.54
C ALA A 252 -0.97 -8.88 -4.81
N HIS A 253 -0.52 -9.51 -5.92
CA HIS A 253 0.87 -9.59 -6.33
C HIS A 253 1.53 -8.21 -6.34
N ALA A 254 2.48 -7.97 -5.42
CA ALA A 254 2.93 -6.63 -5.06
C ALA A 254 4.15 -6.15 -5.87
N MET A 255 4.39 -6.71 -7.06
CA MET A 255 5.50 -6.32 -7.94
C MET A 255 5.36 -4.87 -8.41
N GLY A 256 6.40 -4.07 -8.19
CA GLY A 256 6.45 -2.68 -8.58
C GLY A 256 5.36 -1.81 -7.92
N GLN A 257 4.75 -0.91 -8.69
CA GLN A 257 3.53 -0.19 -8.28
C GLN A 257 2.35 -1.14 -8.39
N ALA A 258 1.84 -1.57 -7.25
CA ALA A 258 0.82 -2.63 -7.17
C ALA A 258 -0.03 -2.50 -5.91
N VAL A 259 -0.76 -3.57 -5.58
CA VAL A 259 -1.68 -3.69 -4.44
C VAL A 259 -2.91 -2.78 -4.62
N GLY A 260 -3.36 -2.66 -5.86
CA GLY A 260 -4.66 -2.09 -6.18
C GLY A 260 -5.80 -3.03 -5.80
N ASN A 261 -7.02 -2.53 -5.71
CA ASN A 261 -8.25 -3.27 -5.39
C ASN A 261 -8.21 -4.05 -4.06
N LEU A 262 -7.24 -3.81 -3.17
CA LEU A 262 -7.12 -4.56 -1.90
C LEU A 262 -8.35 -4.35 -1.00
N LYS A 263 -8.90 -3.13 -1.01
CA LYS A 263 -10.13 -2.81 -0.27
C LYS A 263 -11.30 -3.67 -0.75
N GLU A 264 -11.50 -3.81 -2.05
CA GLU A 264 -12.60 -4.57 -2.65
C GLU A 264 -12.49 -6.07 -2.33
N TYR A 265 -11.28 -6.64 -2.29
CA TYR A 265 -11.08 -8.01 -1.78
C TYR A 265 -11.59 -8.13 -0.34
N TRP A 266 -11.22 -7.18 0.51
CA TRP A 266 -11.56 -7.26 1.94
C TRP A 266 -13.01 -6.90 2.22
N ASP A 267 -13.65 -6.09 1.40
CA ASP A 267 -15.10 -5.88 1.46
C ASP A 267 -15.85 -7.20 1.20
N VAL A 268 -15.39 -8.00 0.26
CA VAL A 268 -15.95 -9.34 0.01
C VAL A 268 -15.63 -10.31 1.14
N ILE A 269 -14.37 -10.37 1.58
CA ILE A 269 -13.89 -11.32 2.59
C ILE A 269 -14.59 -11.09 3.93
N GLU A 270 -14.64 -9.86 4.44
CA GLU A 270 -15.23 -9.53 5.73
C GLU A 270 -16.76 -9.75 5.76
N ASN A 271 -17.43 -9.61 4.62
CA ASN A 271 -18.86 -9.85 4.48
C ASN A 271 -19.20 -11.32 4.15
N SER A 272 -18.21 -12.17 3.94
CA SER A 272 -18.41 -13.59 3.63
C SER A 272 -18.67 -14.42 4.89
N THR A 273 -19.24 -15.62 4.70
CA THR A 273 -19.41 -16.61 5.78
C THR A 273 -18.38 -17.72 5.73
N GLY A 274 -17.73 -17.95 4.59
CA GLY A 274 -16.84 -19.09 4.38
C GLY A 274 -15.46 -18.77 3.83
N ILE A 275 -15.14 -17.49 3.56
CA ILE A 275 -13.78 -17.07 3.21
C ILE A 275 -13.04 -16.78 4.50
N ILE A 276 -11.86 -17.35 4.67
CA ILE A 276 -11.05 -17.15 5.88
C ILE A 276 -9.97 -16.07 5.72
N GLY A 277 -9.83 -15.48 4.54
CA GLY A 277 -8.80 -14.48 4.22
C GLY A 277 -7.73 -15.02 3.30
N GLY A 278 -6.55 -14.41 3.32
CA GLY A 278 -5.44 -14.79 2.44
C GLY A 278 -4.10 -14.17 2.80
N CYS A 279 -3.08 -14.53 2.02
CA CYS A 279 -1.72 -14.03 2.17
C CYS A 279 -1.27 -13.28 0.91
N ILE A 280 -0.95 -12.01 1.05
CA ILE A 280 -0.43 -11.18 -0.05
C ILE A 280 0.91 -11.74 -0.53
N TRP A 281 1.15 -11.80 -1.83
CA TRP A 281 2.43 -12.12 -2.41
C TRP A 281 3.20 -10.85 -2.78
N ASP A 282 4.33 -10.48 -2.12
CA ASP A 282 4.79 -11.02 -0.85
C ASP A 282 5.22 -9.88 0.11
N TRP A 283 5.95 -10.17 1.16
CA TRP A 283 6.31 -9.19 2.19
C TRP A 283 7.41 -8.24 1.75
N VAL A 284 8.52 -8.75 1.19
CA VAL A 284 9.73 -7.97 0.97
C VAL A 284 10.31 -8.20 -0.43
N ASP A 285 10.69 -7.13 -1.11
CA ASP A 285 11.46 -7.24 -2.35
C ASP A 285 12.75 -8.04 -2.10
N GLN A 286 13.02 -9.04 -2.96
CA GLN A 286 14.09 -10.00 -2.74
C GLN A 286 15.43 -9.59 -3.40
N SER A 287 15.61 -8.31 -3.67
CA SER A 287 16.87 -7.74 -4.15
C SER A 287 17.89 -7.60 -3.03
N VAL A 288 19.14 -7.51 -3.42
CA VAL A 288 20.27 -7.30 -2.52
C VAL A 288 21.08 -6.08 -3.00
N TYR A 289 21.93 -5.53 -2.13
CA TYR A 289 22.92 -4.56 -2.57
C TYR A 289 23.91 -5.19 -3.55
N ASP A 290 24.33 -4.46 -4.56
CA ASP A 290 25.40 -4.90 -5.48
C ASP A 290 26.63 -5.31 -4.66
N PRO A 291 27.04 -6.60 -4.68
CA PRO A 291 28.17 -7.08 -3.89
C PRO A 291 29.48 -6.34 -4.19
N ALA A 292 29.68 -5.91 -5.46
CA ALA A 292 30.88 -5.19 -5.87
C ALA A 292 30.94 -3.77 -5.30
N LYS A 293 29.78 -3.16 -5.07
CA LYS A 293 29.66 -1.86 -4.41
C LYS A 293 29.73 -1.98 -2.89
N LEU A 294 29.05 -3.00 -2.36
CA LEU A 294 29.00 -3.26 -0.91
C LEU A 294 30.39 -3.51 -0.30
N VAL A 295 31.23 -4.26 -0.98
CA VAL A 295 32.64 -4.50 -0.56
C VAL A 295 33.43 -3.19 -0.44
N LYS A 296 33.06 -2.17 -1.22
CA LYS A 296 33.64 -0.82 -1.14
C LYS A 296 32.96 0.08 -0.12
N GLY A 297 31.99 -0.43 0.63
CA GLY A 297 31.18 0.35 1.57
C GLY A 297 30.16 1.29 0.92
N GLN A 298 29.88 1.09 -0.38
CA GLN A 298 29.00 1.93 -1.16
C GLN A 298 27.61 1.27 -1.27
N LYS A 299 26.63 1.76 -0.51
CA LYS A 299 25.24 1.33 -0.61
C LYS A 299 24.41 2.19 -1.56
N LYS A 300 24.80 3.47 -1.71
CA LYS A 300 24.08 4.46 -2.53
C LYS A 300 25.00 5.06 -3.59
N SER A 301 24.39 5.44 -4.70
CA SER A 301 25.00 6.18 -5.79
C SER A 301 25.11 7.69 -5.46
N ASP A 302 25.80 8.45 -6.33
CA ASP A 302 25.97 9.91 -6.17
C ASP A 302 24.62 10.66 -6.27
N ASN A 303 23.63 10.11 -6.96
CA ASN A 303 22.28 10.67 -7.03
C ASN A 303 21.36 10.16 -5.90
N GLY A 304 21.90 9.49 -4.88
CA GLY A 304 21.22 9.11 -3.64
C GLY A 304 20.48 7.78 -3.66
N PHE A 305 20.33 7.12 -4.81
CA PHE A 305 19.63 5.84 -4.94
C PHE A 305 20.47 4.66 -4.50
N ASN A 306 19.81 3.66 -3.97
CA ASN A 306 20.47 2.43 -3.55
C ASN A 306 20.98 1.62 -4.74
N TYR A 307 22.14 0.98 -4.60
CA TYR A 307 22.70 0.05 -5.59
C TYR A 307 22.04 -1.33 -5.46
N TRP A 308 20.72 -1.39 -5.73
CA TRP A 308 20.00 -2.65 -5.75
C TRP A 308 20.34 -3.47 -7.00
N VAL A 309 20.53 -4.77 -6.82
CA VAL A 309 20.60 -5.76 -7.90
C VAL A 309 19.62 -6.90 -7.65
N SER A 310 19.08 -7.45 -8.71
CA SER A 310 18.08 -8.50 -8.63
C SER A 310 18.26 -9.53 -9.75
N GLY A 311 17.30 -10.45 -9.92
CA GLY A 311 17.40 -11.53 -10.89
C GLY A 311 17.72 -11.10 -12.32
N TYR A 312 17.26 -9.92 -12.75
CA TYR A 312 17.51 -9.42 -14.11
C TYR A 312 18.97 -8.93 -14.33
N ASP A 313 19.76 -8.76 -13.28
CA ASP A 313 21.17 -8.38 -13.36
C ASP A 313 22.09 -9.57 -13.57
N TYR A 314 21.68 -10.74 -13.14
CA TYR A 314 22.47 -11.96 -13.25
C TYR A 314 22.23 -12.61 -14.61
N ASN A 315 23.24 -12.59 -15.46
CA ASN A 315 23.17 -13.12 -16.81
C ASN A 315 23.08 -14.65 -16.86
N SER A 316 22.30 -15.13 -17.84
CA SER A 316 22.18 -16.53 -18.22
C SER A 316 23.44 -17.14 -18.87
N THR A 317 24.59 -16.48 -18.84
CA THR A 317 25.85 -16.96 -19.47
C THR A 317 26.45 -18.21 -18.77
N SER A 318 25.90 -18.61 -17.63
CA SER A 318 26.34 -19.80 -16.91
C SER A 318 25.63 -21.10 -17.31
N GLY A 319 24.84 -21.10 -18.40
CA GLY A 319 24.10 -22.28 -18.86
C GLY A 319 22.88 -22.65 -18.01
N VAL A 320 22.64 -21.94 -16.91
CA VAL A 320 21.42 -22.03 -16.12
C VAL A 320 20.47 -20.97 -16.68
N ASN A 321 19.60 -21.38 -17.57
CA ASN A 321 18.66 -20.52 -18.30
C ASN A 321 17.54 -19.94 -17.42
N GLN A 322 17.82 -19.60 -16.19
CA GLN A 322 16.83 -19.29 -15.16
C GLN A 322 17.01 -17.92 -14.51
N GLY A 323 18.00 -17.16 -14.94
CA GLY A 323 18.31 -15.88 -14.31
C GLY A 323 17.43 -14.73 -14.73
N PHE A 324 16.69 -14.84 -15.84
CA PHE A 324 15.92 -13.73 -16.36
C PHE A 324 14.43 -13.88 -16.05
N GLN A 325 14.06 -13.59 -14.83
CA GLN A 325 12.66 -13.51 -14.39
C GLN A 325 12.12 -12.07 -14.45
N GLY A 326 12.82 -11.15 -15.13
CA GLY A 326 12.47 -9.74 -15.10
C GLY A 326 12.45 -9.20 -13.68
N ASN A 327 11.40 -8.49 -13.31
CA ASN A 327 11.22 -7.91 -11.98
C ASN A 327 10.54 -8.87 -10.96
N PHE A 328 10.35 -10.17 -11.28
CA PHE A 328 9.57 -11.11 -10.47
C PHE A 328 10.14 -11.47 -9.09
N LEU A 329 11.33 -11.05 -8.76
CA LEU A 329 11.87 -11.17 -7.40
C LEU A 329 11.50 -9.97 -6.51
N ASN A 330 10.91 -8.93 -7.09
CA ASN A 330 10.60 -7.68 -6.42
C ASN A 330 9.08 -7.53 -6.25
N ASN A 331 8.52 -8.45 -5.48
CA ASN A 331 7.09 -8.56 -5.21
C ASN A 331 6.72 -8.00 -3.83
N GLY A 332 7.65 -7.33 -3.17
CA GLY A 332 7.50 -6.91 -1.78
C GLY A 332 6.51 -5.78 -1.58
N ILE A 333 5.75 -5.88 -0.48
CA ILE A 333 5.00 -4.73 0.05
C ILE A 333 5.98 -3.69 0.59
N VAL A 334 7.16 -4.12 1.05
CA VAL A 334 8.26 -3.28 1.51
C VAL A 334 9.52 -3.52 0.68
N THR A 335 10.42 -2.54 0.69
CA THR A 335 11.73 -2.63 0.04
C THR A 335 12.68 -3.59 0.76
N PRO A 336 13.81 -4.01 0.16
CA PRO A 336 14.74 -4.95 0.79
C PRO A 336 15.28 -4.49 2.15
N ASP A 337 15.45 -3.19 2.37
CA ASP A 337 15.88 -2.57 3.63
C ASP A 337 14.73 -2.31 4.61
N ARG A 338 13.50 -2.76 4.28
CA ARG A 338 12.28 -2.60 5.08
C ARG A 338 11.88 -1.14 5.24
N THR A 339 11.93 -0.38 4.16
CA THR A 339 11.31 0.95 4.12
C THR A 339 9.80 0.82 3.97
N TRP A 340 9.06 1.64 4.72
CA TRP A 340 7.60 1.70 4.65
C TRP A 340 7.15 2.34 3.34
N THR A 341 6.35 1.64 2.54
CA THR A 341 5.86 2.08 1.22
C THR A 341 4.40 2.53 1.25
N GLY A 342 3.92 3.11 0.16
CA GLY A 342 2.49 3.36 -0.05
C GLY A 342 1.67 2.06 -0.07
N LYS A 343 2.24 0.94 -0.56
CA LYS A 343 1.63 -0.40 -0.52
C LYS A 343 1.35 -0.84 0.92
N LEU A 344 2.32 -0.68 1.82
CA LEU A 344 2.15 -1.06 3.23
C LEU A 344 1.14 -0.16 3.95
N SER A 345 1.04 1.11 3.58
CA SER A 345 0.01 2.02 4.11
C SER A 345 -1.40 1.55 3.76
N GLU A 346 -1.60 1.09 2.52
CA GLU A 346 -2.87 0.50 2.07
C GLU A 346 -3.19 -0.79 2.83
N VAL A 347 -2.22 -1.69 2.98
CA VAL A 347 -2.37 -2.93 3.76
C VAL A 347 -2.75 -2.62 5.20
N LYS A 348 -2.05 -1.68 5.87
CA LYS A 348 -2.37 -1.27 7.24
C LYS A 348 -3.83 -0.84 7.38
N LYS A 349 -4.31 -0.03 6.46
CA LYS A 349 -5.67 0.49 6.47
C LYS A 349 -6.70 -0.58 6.22
N VAL A 350 -6.51 -1.38 5.19
CA VAL A 350 -7.46 -2.42 4.80
C VAL A 350 -7.54 -3.53 5.86
N TYR A 351 -6.41 -3.88 6.46
CA TYR A 351 -6.31 -4.93 7.47
C TYR A 351 -6.72 -4.49 8.89
N GLN A 352 -7.02 -3.20 9.12
CA GLN A 352 -7.37 -2.74 10.47
C GLN A 352 -8.56 -3.50 11.06
N TYR A 353 -8.50 -3.75 12.37
CA TYR A 353 -9.52 -4.49 13.12
C TYR A 353 -10.63 -3.58 13.66
N VAL A 354 -10.43 -2.29 13.61
CA VAL A 354 -11.41 -1.33 14.10
C VAL A 354 -11.89 -0.51 12.93
N LYS A 355 -13.19 -0.52 12.71
CA LYS A 355 -13.83 0.23 11.63
C LYS A 355 -14.60 1.40 12.23
N PHE A 356 -14.35 2.57 11.69
CA PHE A 356 -15.11 3.78 11.99
C PHE A 356 -16.13 4.00 10.88
N SER A 357 -17.38 4.27 11.23
CA SER A 357 -18.47 4.52 10.27
C SER A 357 -19.53 5.45 10.86
N ASP A 358 -20.55 5.75 10.07
CA ASP A 358 -21.76 6.45 10.52
C ASP A 358 -21.42 7.75 11.30
N PHE A 359 -20.43 8.52 10.79
CA PHE A 359 -20.07 9.80 11.39
C PHE A 359 -21.23 10.79 11.23
N SER A 360 -21.64 11.39 12.32
CA SER A 360 -22.63 12.46 12.34
C SER A 360 -21.95 13.79 12.62
N ALA A 361 -21.95 14.69 11.64
CA ALA A 361 -21.38 16.03 11.81
C ALA A 361 -22.17 16.87 12.82
N SER A 362 -23.50 16.74 12.88
CA SER A 362 -24.36 17.44 13.85
C SER A 362 -24.20 16.94 15.27
N ALA A 363 -24.20 15.62 15.45
CA ALA A 363 -24.00 15.00 16.78
C ALA A 363 -22.52 14.90 17.17
N LYS A 364 -21.60 15.19 16.23
CA LYS A 364 -20.14 15.00 16.41
C LYS A 364 -19.81 13.63 16.94
N SER A 365 -20.43 12.59 16.40
CA SER A 365 -20.31 11.22 16.87
C SER A 365 -19.89 10.28 15.75
N VAL A 366 -19.22 9.20 16.13
CA VAL A 366 -18.74 8.18 15.22
C VAL A 366 -19.06 6.79 15.79
N LYS A 367 -19.47 5.88 14.92
CA LYS A 367 -19.62 4.47 15.27
C LYS A 367 -18.29 3.75 15.12
N ILE A 368 -17.89 3.04 16.16
CA ILE A 368 -16.68 2.24 16.24
C ILE A 368 -17.07 0.78 16.31
N ALA A 369 -16.71 -0.01 15.32
CA ALA A 369 -16.94 -1.45 15.31
C ALA A 369 -15.64 -2.19 15.63
N ASN A 370 -15.63 -2.89 16.76
CA ASN A 370 -14.54 -3.76 17.17
C ASN A 370 -14.64 -5.09 16.41
N LYS A 371 -13.74 -5.35 15.47
CA LYS A 371 -13.66 -6.58 14.67
C LYS A 371 -12.68 -7.61 15.25
N TYR A 372 -12.02 -7.33 16.37
CA TYR A 372 -11.22 -8.32 17.08
C TYR A 372 -12.10 -9.50 17.53
N ALA A 373 -11.52 -10.70 17.51
CA ALA A 373 -12.21 -11.91 17.98
C ALA A 373 -12.13 -12.07 19.51
N PHE A 374 -11.05 -11.58 20.11
CA PHE A 374 -10.74 -11.79 21.54
C PHE A 374 -10.56 -10.47 22.31
N MET A 375 -9.93 -9.46 21.70
CA MET A 375 -9.50 -8.26 22.40
C MET A 375 -10.62 -7.21 22.50
N PRO A 376 -11.06 -6.81 23.71
CA PRO A 376 -11.92 -5.65 23.90
C PRO A 376 -11.12 -4.35 23.68
N ILE A 377 -11.78 -3.31 23.22
CA ILE A 377 -11.23 -1.95 23.18
C ILE A 377 -11.65 -1.26 24.47
N SER A 378 -10.72 -1.10 25.39
CA SER A 378 -10.94 -0.45 26.68
C SER A 378 -10.17 0.89 26.77
N SER A 379 -10.72 1.83 27.52
CA SER A 379 -10.09 3.10 27.82
C SER A 379 -8.81 2.97 28.67
N ASP A 380 -8.54 1.80 29.26
CA ASP A 380 -7.29 1.52 29.96
C ASP A 380 -6.11 1.32 29.02
N ASN A 381 -6.38 0.79 27.82
CA ASN A 381 -5.36 0.42 26.84
C ASN A 381 -5.33 1.32 25.63
N PHE A 382 -6.43 2.04 25.35
CA PHE A 382 -6.60 2.85 24.17
C PHE A 382 -7.17 4.23 24.49
N GLU A 383 -6.89 5.20 23.61
CA GLU A 383 -7.59 6.47 23.52
C GLU A 383 -8.15 6.65 22.10
N ILE A 384 -9.22 7.42 21.99
CA ILE A 384 -9.76 7.82 20.68
C ILE A 384 -9.31 9.25 20.44
N GLY A 385 -8.33 9.40 19.54
CA GLY A 385 -7.86 10.73 19.13
C GLY A 385 -8.68 11.28 17.98
N TYR A 386 -8.79 12.60 17.88
CA TYR A 386 -9.32 13.26 16.71
C TYR A 386 -8.54 14.53 16.35
N ARG A 387 -8.55 14.87 15.08
CA ARG A 387 -7.98 16.10 14.52
C ARG A 387 -8.97 16.71 13.53
N VAL A 388 -9.26 17.99 13.69
CA VAL A 388 -10.09 18.75 12.74
C VAL A 388 -9.18 19.58 11.85
N MET A 389 -9.39 19.44 10.56
CA MET A 389 -8.63 20.12 9.52
C MET A 389 -9.54 21.11 8.81
N LYS A 390 -9.04 22.32 8.53
CA LYS A 390 -9.66 23.34 7.67
C LYS A 390 -8.76 23.56 6.46
N ASP A 391 -9.20 23.25 5.25
CA ASP A 391 -8.39 23.31 4.01
C ASP A 391 -7.03 22.61 4.15
N GLY A 392 -7.02 21.48 4.87
CA GLY A 392 -5.83 20.72 5.17
C GLY A 392 -5.00 21.21 6.36
N TYR A 393 -5.25 22.40 6.91
CA TYR A 393 -4.56 22.92 8.10
C TYR A 393 -5.24 22.43 9.39
N LEU A 394 -4.44 21.99 10.36
CA LEU A 394 -4.93 21.58 11.68
C LEU A 394 -5.50 22.79 12.43
N VAL A 395 -6.78 22.73 12.82
CA VAL A 395 -7.46 23.81 13.56
C VAL A 395 -7.89 23.38 14.96
N GLU A 396 -8.08 22.08 15.18
CA GLU A 396 -8.42 21.52 16.49
C GLU A 396 -7.88 20.09 16.59
N ASN A 397 -7.41 19.70 17.76
CA ASN A 397 -7.10 18.33 18.10
C ASN A 397 -7.59 18.00 19.51
N GLY A 398 -7.90 16.74 19.73
CA GLY A 398 -8.37 16.30 21.04
C GLY A 398 -8.44 14.78 21.13
N LYS A 399 -8.95 14.32 22.24
CA LYS A 399 -9.11 12.89 22.52
C LYS A 399 -10.27 12.60 23.43
N VAL A 400 -10.74 11.36 23.41
CA VAL A 400 -11.66 10.76 24.35
C VAL A 400 -10.89 9.70 25.15
N ASP A 401 -10.54 10.02 26.39
CA ASP A 401 -9.76 9.15 27.27
C ASP A 401 -10.61 8.13 28.00
N ASN A 402 -11.89 8.45 28.25
CA ASN A 402 -12.82 7.59 28.97
C ASN A 402 -14.03 7.29 28.07
N PHE A 403 -14.18 6.04 27.73
CA PHE A 403 -15.34 5.53 27.00
C PHE A 403 -15.69 4.11 27.49
N THR A 404 -16.93 3.72 27.29
CA THR A 404 -17.38 2.37 27.64
C THR A 404 -16.62 1.33 26.83
N THR A 405 -16.10 0.30 27.49
CA THR A 405 -15.39 -0.80 26.82
C THR A 405 -16.22 -1.39 25.69
N ILE A 406 -15.66 -1.44 24.50
CA ILE A 406 -16.28 -2.02 23.31
C ILE A 406 -15.85 -3.49 23.25
N ALA A 407 -16.76 -4.39 23.55
CA ALA A 407 -16.47 -5.81 23.55
C ALA A 407 -16.04 -6.31 22.17
N ALA A 408 -15.24 -7.39 22.13
CA ALA A 408 -14.85 -8.04 20.90
C ALA A 408 -16.10 -8.42 20.06
N GLY A 409 -16.05 -8.11 18.76
CA GLY A 409 -17.17 -8.34 17.83
C GLY A 409 -18.35 -7.38 17.96
N SER A 410 -18.27 -6.33 18.79
CA SER A 410 -19.37 -5.40 19.06
C SER A 410 -19.10 -3.98 18.56
N PRO A 411 -20.12 -3.19 18.21
CA PRO A 411 -19.99 -1.77 17.93
C PRO A 411 -20.35 -0.90 19.14
N ALA A 412 -19.87 0.34 19.14
CA ALA A 412 -20.37 1.42 20.00
C ALA A 412 -20.34 2.75 19.28
N THR A 413 -21.17 3.71 19.72
CA THR A 413 -21.11 5.08 19.23
C THR A 413 -20.41 5.95 20.27
N VAL A 414 -19.43 6.74 19.82
CA VAL A 414 -18.65 7.64 20.67
C VAL A 414 -18.85 9.08 20.19
N ILE A 415 -19.06 9.99 21.14
CA ILE A 415 -19.15 11.43 20.88
C ILE A 415 -17.73 12.01 20.97
N LEU A 416 -17.36 12.75 19.95
CA LEU A 416 -16.09 13.49 19.89
C LEU A 416 -16.33 14.91 20.39
N PRO A 417 -15.56 15.44 21.34
CA PRO A 417 -15.81 16.76 21.94
C PRO A 417 -15.32 17.92 21.04
N ILE A 418 -15.62 17.84 19.74
CA ILE A 418 -15.23 18.82 18.73
C ILE A 418 -15.92 20.16 19.00
N GLN A 419 -15.15 21.25 19.08
CA GLN A 419 -15.63 22.61 19.30
C GLN A 419 -15.69 23.44 18.00
N THR A 420 -14.96 23.02 16.98
CA THR A 420 -14.88 23.72 15.69
C THR A 420 -16.27 23.94 15.09
N SER A 421 -16.56 25.18 14.76
CA SER A 421 -17.70 25.56 13.94
C SER A 421 -17.30 25.58 12.48
N VAL A 422 -18.13 24.97 11.62
CA VAL A 422 -17.90 24.93 10.17
C VAL A 422 -18.57 26.12 9.48
N ASP A 423 -17.93 26.64 8.46
CA ASP A 423 -18.51 27.62 7.52
C ASP A 423 -18.60 27.00 6.11
N ASP A 424 -19.24 27.69 5.19
CA ASP A 424 -19.43 27.25 3.80
C ASP A 424 -18.28 27.66 2.85
N LYS A 425 -17.19 28.22 3.40
CA LYS A 425 -16.08 28.79 2.62
C LYS A 425 -14.86 27.89 2.57
N ALA A 426 -14.81 26.86 3.40
CA ALA A 426 -13.67 25.98 3.54
C ALA A 426 -14.09 24.51 3.62
N GLU A 427 -13.17 23.60 3.28
CA GLU A 427 -13.34 22.16 3.48
C GLU A 427 -12.93 21.79 4.91
N TYR A 428 -13.87 21.23 5.68
CA TYR A 428 -13.60 20.75 7.03
C TYR A 428 -13.61 19.24 7.06
N LEU A 429 -12.50 18.66 7.52
CA LEU A 429 -12.34 17.22 7.66
C LEU A 429 -12.05 16.88 9.12
N VAL A 430 -12.48 15.70 9.56
CA VAL A 430 -12.10 15.14 10.86
C VAL A 430 -11.41 13.80 10.66
N ASN A 431 -10.19 13.67 11.17
CA ASN A 431 -9.49 12.41 11.29
C ASN A 431 -9.76 11.83 12.67
N VAL A 432 -10.17 10.57 12.74
CA VAL A 432 -10.41 9.84 13.99
C VAL A 432 -9.45 8.66 14.05
N GLU A 433 -8.83 8.44 15.19
CA GLU A 433 -7.80 7.42 15.38
C GLU A 433 -8.03 6.64 16.67
N LEU A 434 -7.77 5.34 16.65
CA LEU A 434 -7.61 4.55 17.87
C LEU A 434 -6.12 4.41 18.17
N ARG A 435 -5.67 5.01 19.27
CA ARG A 435 -4.27 5.07 19.66
C ARG A 435 -3.99 4.21 20.87
N VAL A 436 -2.80 3.62 20.94
CA VAL A 436 -2.34 2.84 22.10
C VAL A 436 -1.97 3.77 23.24
N LYS A 437 -2.52 3.57 24.44
CA LYS A 437 -2.17 4.34 25.65
C LYS A 437 -0.93 3.80 26.36
N LYS A 438 -0.61 2.54 26.15
CA LYS A 438 0.57 1.89 26.74
C LYS A 438 1.29 1.10 25.68
N PRO A 439 2.62 1.05 25.72
CA PRO A 439 3.38 0.23 24.79
C PRO A 439 2.88 -1.21 24.79
N THR A 440 2.65 -1.78 23.61
CA THR A 440 2.25 -3.17 23.46
C THR A 440 3.44 -4.07 23.77
N LYS A 441 3.36 -4.85 24.84
CA LYS A 441 4.46 -5.73 25.24
C LYS A 441 4.38 -7.07 24.52
N ALA A 442 5.53 -7.54 24.01
CA ALA A 442 5.69 -8.95 23.74
C ALA A 442 5.74 -9.71 25.10
N ASN A 443 5.21 -10.91 25.12
CA ASN A 443 5.22 -11.74 26.34
C ASN A 443 6.58 -12.41 26.58
N VAL A 444 7.67 -11.68 26.33
CA VAL A 444 9.06 -12.09 26.56
C VAL A 444 9.80 -10.89 27.13
N ALA A 445 10.47 -11.08 28.27
CA ALA A 445 11.01 -10.01 29.10
C ALA A 445 11.98 -9.06 28.38
N ASP A 446 12.78 -9.57 27.42
CA ASP A 446 13.84 -8.80 26.77
C ASP A 446 13.41 -8.23 25.40
N TRP A 447 12.16 -8.48 24.97
CA TRP A 447 11.67 -7.97 23.69
C TRP A 447 10.84 -6.71 23.89
N THR A 448 11.25 -5.68 23.18
CA THR A 448 10.55 -4.40 23.21
C THR A 448 9.17 -4.52 22.59
N SER A 449 8.27 -3.62 22.96
CA SER A 449 6.94 -3.47 22.38
C SER A 449 7.00 -3.34 20.84
N TRP A 450 5.94 -3.78 20.16
CA TRP A 450 5.79 -3.57 18.71
C TRP A 450 5.16 -2.21 18.39
N ALA A 451 4.45 -1.59 19.32
CA ALA A 451 3.91 -0.24 19.19
C ALA A 451 4.19 0.57 20.45
N GLU A 452 4.66 1.79 20.24
CA GLU A 452 4.85 2.84 21.23
C GLU A 452 3.52 3.47 21.65
N GLU A 453 3.52 4.19 22.78
CA GLU A 453 2.39 5.02 23.20
C GLU A 453 2.07 6.06 22.12
N GLY A 454 0.77 6.28 21.87
CA GLY A 454 0.28 7.17 20.83
C GLY A 454 0.21 6.56 19.43
N TYR A 455 0.74 5.34 19.21
CA TYR A 455 0.67 4.70 17.90
C TYR A 455 -0.79 4.45 17.49
N SER A 456 -1.17 4.93 16.29
CA SER A 456 -2.50 4.72 15.71
C SER A 456 -2.59 3.34 15.07
N ILE A 457 -3.43 2.46 15.64
CA ILE A 457 -3.67 1.11 15.10
C ILE A 457 -4.81 1.07 14.10
N ALA A 458 -5.70 2.04 14.17
CA ALA A 458 -6.83 2.18 13.25
C ALA A 458 -7.25 3.65 13.16
N ASP A 459 -7.74 4.05 12.01
CA ASP A 459 -8.09 5.42 11.71
C ASP A 459 -9.20 5.53 10.65
N ALA A 460 -9.79 6.71 10.53
CA ALA A 460 -10.68 7.09 9.44
C ALA A 460 -10.71 8.61 9.29
N GLN A 461 -11.10 9.07 8.09
CA GLN A 461 -11.34 10.48 7.80
C GLN A 461 -12.78 10.69 7.35
N PHE A 462 -13.42 11.74 7.83
CA PHE A 462 -14.79 12.11 7.50
C PHE A 462 -14.89 13.59 7.15
N SER A 463 -15.92 13.97 6.37
CA SER A 463 -16.30 15.37 6.23
C SER A 463 -17.04 15.82 7.49
N LEU A 464 -16.64 16.97 8.04
CA LEU A 464 -17.33 17.62 9.15
C LEU A 464 -18.45 18.54 8.65
N SER A 465 -18.46 18.92 7.36
CA SER A 465 -19.53 19.69 6.76
C SER A 465 -20.77 18.82 6.55
N GLU A 466 -21.95 19.29 6.99
CA GLU A 466 -23.22 18.57 6.76
C GLU A 466 -23.75 18.75 5.34
N GLN A 467 -23.36 19.83 4.68
CA GLN A 467 -23.80 20.08 3.33
C GLN A 467 -23.20 19.06 2.39
N ASP A 468 -24.08 18.42 1.64
CA ASP A 468 -23.75 17.85 0.34
C ASP A 468 -23.18 19.02 -0.44
N ILE A 469 -21.87 19.16 -0.39
CA ILE A 469 -21.24 20.31 -0.91
C ILE A 469 -21.43 20.19 -2.42
N SER A 470 -22.38 20.94 -2.96
CA SER A 470 -22.40 21.30 -4.37
C SER A 470 -21.01 21.81 -4.85
N ASN A 471 -20.10 21.91 -3.96
CA ASN A 471 -18.66 22.16 -4.06
C ASN A 471 -17.82 20.88 -4.24
N GLY A 472 -18.43 19.72 -4.45
CA GLY A 472 -17.69 18.53 -4.82
C GLY A 472 -17.02 17.74 -3.69
N THR A 473 -17.21 18.05 -2.41
CA THR A 473 -16.75 17.17 -1.33
C THR A 473 -17.89 16.26 -0.90
N ALA A 474 -17.84 15.00 -1.29
CA ALA A 474 -18.79 14.01 -0.82
C ALA A 474 -18.53 13.68 0.66
N LYS A 475 -19.58 13.37 1.41
CA LYS A 475 -19.47 12.71 2.71
C LYS A 475 -18.89 11.33 2.48
N GLY A 476 -17.58 11.16 2.58
CA GLY A 476 -16.95 9.88 2.30
C GLY A 476 -16.07 9.41 3.44
N THR A 477 -16.07 8.12 3.60
CA THR A 477 -15.00 7.35 4.22
C THR A 477 -14.25 6.62 3.11
N ASP A 478 -13.02 6.26 3.35
CA ASP A 478 -12.32 5.27 2.52
C ASP A 478 -12.20 5.64 1.03
N GLY A 479 -11.87 6.88 0.74
CA GLY A 479 -11.54 7.27 -0.62
C GLY A 479 -12.67 7.86 -1.45
N THR A 480 -13.87 7.99 -0.90
CA THR A 480 -15.05 8.54 -1.60
C THR A 480 -15.26 10.04 -1.38
N MET A 481 -14.22 10.79 -1.04
CA MET A 481 -14.27 12.25 -0.96
C MET A 481 -14.53 12.84 -2.33
N GLY A 482 -15.39 13.87 -2.41
CA GLY A 482 -15.72 14.55 -3.65
C GLY A 482 -14.57 15.42 -4.17
N PHE A 483 -14.84 16.09 -5.28
CA PHE A 483 -13.85 16.91 -5.96
C PHE A 483 -14.09 18.39 -5.69
N PRO A 484 -13.02 19.21 -5.61
CA PRO A 484 -13.16 20.63 -5.36
C PRO A 484 -13.82 21.35 -6.54
N VAL A 485 -14.54 22.43 -6.24
CA VAL A 485 -15.07 23.37 -7.23
C VAL A 485 -14.34 24.69 -7.04
N LEU A 486 -13.74 25.20 -8.10
CA LEU A 486 -13.15 26.54 -8.07
C LEU A 486 -14.24 27.59 -8.12
N PRO A 487 -14.31 28.53 -7.17
CA PRO A 487 -15.20 29.67 -7.27
C PRO A 487 -14.81 30.58 -8.44
N SER A 488 -15.77 31.33 -8.94
CA SER A 488 -15.48 32.38 -9.91
C SER A 488 -14.38 33.30 -9.38
N TYR A 489 -13.42 33.61 -10.24
CA TYR A 489 -12.30 34.45 -9.87
C TYR A 489 -12.44 35.86 -10.37
N THR A 490 -12.17 36.81 -9.51
CA THR A 490 -12.10 38.24 -9.86
C THR A 490 -10.78 38.76 -9.29
N SER A 491 -9.94 39.30 -10.16
CA SER A 491 -8.71 39.96 -9.70
C SER A 491 -9.03 41.20 -8.87
N THR A 492 -8.30 41.37 -7.78
CA THR A 492 -8.45 42.54 -6.89
C THR A 492 -7.66 43.77 -7.35
N GLY A 493 -6.97 43.70 -8.50
CA GLY A 493 -6.17 44.78 -9.08
C GLY A 493 -5.13 44.24 -10.06
N GLY A 494 -4.12 45.02 -10.37
CA GLY A 494 -3.11 44.72 -11.38
C GLY A 494 -3.45 45.29 -12.74
N SER A 495 -2.62 45.02 -13.74
CA SER A 495 -2.81 45.43 -15.15
C SER A 495 -2.55 44.26 -16.07
N LEU A 496 -3.24 44.29 -17.24
CA LEU A 496 -3.06 43.26 -18.26
C LEU A 496 -3.10 43.95 -19.64
N SER A 497 -2.26 43.48 -20.55
CA SER A 497 -2.27 43.85 -21.94
C SER A 497 -1.95 42.66 -22.84
N VAL A 498 -2.48 42.64 -24.05
CA VAL A 498 -2.23 41.64 -25.07
C VAL A 498 -1.49 42.29 -26.24
N SER A 499 -0.36 41.69 -26.62
CA SER A 499 0.39 42.10 -27.80
C SER A 499 0.79 40.85 -28.61
N GLY A 500 0.14 40.68 -29.78
CA GLY A 500 0.31 39.47 -30.58
C GLY A 500 -0.09 38.20 -29.79
N ASN A 501 0.84 37.29 -29.61
CA ASN A 501 0.60 36.06 -28.87
C ASN A 501 1.14 36.13 -27.41
N THR A 502 1.27 37.32 -26.84
CA THR A 502 1.79 37.54 -25.51
C THR A 502 0.79 38.26 -24.62
N VAL A 503 0.55 37.72 -23.43
CA VAL A 503 -0.13 38.42 -22.32
C VAL A 503 0.98 38.93 -21.40
N SER A 504 0.88 40.20 -21.02
CA SER A 504 1.79 40.77 -20.02
C SER A 504 1.06 41.74 -19.11
N GLY A 505 1.64 42.02 -17.96
CA GLY A 505 1.06 42.93 -17.00
C GLY A 505 1.89 43.14 -15.76
N THR A 506 1.24 43.75 -14.77
CA THR A 506 1.82 43.98 -13.46
C THR A 506 0.80 43.61 -12.41
N ASP A 507 1.17 42.79 -11.46
CA ASP A 507 0.28 42.38 -10.37
C ASP A 507 0.02 43.53 -9.35
N ASN A 508 -0.76 43.24 -8.32
CA ASN A 508 -1.12 44.18 -7.25
C ASN A 508 0.08 44.68 -6.44
N ASN A 509 1.21 43.94 -6.47
CA ASN A 509 2.44 44.27 -5.75
C ASN A 509 3.48 44.94 -6.65
N GLY A 510 3.11 45.32 -7.87
CA GLY A 510 4.01 45.93 -8.84
C GLY A 510 4.98 44.97 -9.52
N LYS A 511 4.76 43.64 -9.40
CA LYS A 511 5.57 42.62 -10.03
C LYS A 511 5.10 42.35 -11.46
N LYS A 512 6.04 42.38 -12.39
CA LYS A 512 5.74 42.16 -13.82
C LYS A 512 5.60 40.68 -14.13
N TYR A 513 4.64 40.34 -14.97
CA TYR A 513 4.50 38.97 -15.54
C TYR A 513 4.38 39.01 -17.05
N SER A 514 4.77 37.91 -17.69
CA SER A 514 4.63 37.76 -19.15
C SER A 514 4.47 36.30 -19.51
N ILE A 515 3.51 35.99 -20.38
CA ILE A 515 3.17 34.66 -20.88
C ILE A 515 3.10 34.73 -22.41
N SER A 516 3.91 33.93 -23.09
CA SER A 516 3.95 33.91 -24.56
C SER A 516 3.57 32.55 -25.13
N PHE A 517 2.95 32.57 -26.29
CA PHE A 517 2.48 31.39 -27.01
C PHE A 517 3.08 31.35 -28.43
N SER A 518 3.23 30.13 -28.96
CA SER A 518 3.51 29.89 -30.36
C SER A 518 2.66 28.72 -30.84
N ASN A 519 1.87 28.95 -31.89
CA ASN A 519 0.96 27.93 -32.43
C ASN A 519 0.08 27.24 -31.39
N GLY A 520 -0.40 28.01 -30.38
CA GLY A 520 -1.22 27.50 -29.30
C GLY A 520 -0.45 26.86 -28.12
N LYS A 521 0.83 26.62 -28.25
CA LYS A 521 1.67 26.14 -27.14
C LYS A 521 2.17 27.30 -26.30
N MET A 522 2.09 27.18 -24.98
CA MET A 522 2.70 28.11 -24.03
C MET A 522 4.23 27.91 -24.06
N MET A 523 4.96 28.93 -24.50
CA MET A 523 6.41 28.86 -24.70
C MET A 523 7.20 29.41 -23.53
N SER A 524 6.67 30.41 -22.87
CA SER A 524 7.33 31.00 -21.70
C SER A 524 6.29 31.56 -20.72
N TRP A 525 6.65 31.54 -19.46
CA TRP A 525 5.97 32.22 -18.40
C TRP A 525 7.01 32.78 -17.43
N THR A 526 6.98 34.08 -17.23
CA THR A 526 7.88 34.78 -16.31
C THR A 526 7.09 35.60 -15.30
N TYR A 527 7.63 35.72 -14.09
CA TYR A 527 7.09 36.56 -13.03
C TYR A 527 8.25 37.22 -12.28
N ASP A 528 8.19 38.53 -12.13
CA ASP A 528 9.25 39.38 -11.56
C ASP A 528 10.64 39.13 -12.20
N GLY A 529 10.63 38.90 -13.52
CA GLY A 529 11.84 38.59 -14.31
C GLY A 529 12.30 37.12 -14.17
N LYS A 530 11.66 36.31 -13.31
CA LYS A 530 12.02 34.91 -13.06
C LYS A 530 11.22 33.98 -13.94
N LYS A 531 11.89 32.94 -14.46
CA LYS A 531 11.27 31.90 -15.30
C LYS A 531 10.48 30.92 -14.43
N LEU A 532 9.19 30.71 -14.73
CA LEU A 532 8.35 29.78 -13.99
C LEU A 532 8.30 28.38 -14.63
N ILE A 533 8.32 28.32 -15.97
CA ILE A 533 8.20 27.06 -16.72
C ILE A 533 9.41 26.87 -17.65
N ALA A 534 9.81 25.62 -17.85
CA ALA A 534 10.76 25.19 -18.89
C ALA A 534 10.02 24.73 -20.15
N ALA A 535 8.86 24.08 -20.01
CA ALA A 535 7.94 23.74 -21.07
C ALA A 535 6.50 23.89 -20.60
N GLY A 536 5.65 24.41 -21.46
CA GLY A 536 4.22 24.61 -21.19
C GLY A 536 3.44 23.28 -21.21
N PRO A 537 2.17 23.32 -20.77
CA PRO A 537 1.33 22.14 -20.68
C PRO A 537 1.06 21.54 -22.06
N ASP A 538 1.11 20.23 -22.13
CA ASP A 538 0.79 19.43 -23.31
C ASP A 538 0.14 18.11 -22.86
N PHE A 539 -0.68 17.50 -23.72
CA PHE A 539 -1.25 16.19 -23.41
C PHE A 539 -0.13 15.17 -23.24
N ASN A 540 -0.24 14.36 -22.20
CA ASN A 540 0.71 13.31 -21.92
C ASN A 540 0.02 12.09 -21.31
N SER A 541 0.10 10.96 -22.00
CA SER A 541 -0.44 9.67 -21.53
C SER A 541 0.64 8.66 -21.17
N TYR A 542 1.91 9.09 -21.07
CA TYR A 542 3.00 8.21 -20.72
C TYR A 542 2.84 7.67 -19.31
N ARG A 543 2.76 6.37 -19.23
CA ARG A 543 2.77 5.60 -17.97
C ARG A 543 3.33 4.22 -18.26
N ASP A 544 4.24 3.75 -17.40
CA ASP A 544 4.74 2.38 -17.40
C ASP A 544 4.89 1.89 -15.97
N VAL A 545 4.08 0.94 -15.59
CA VAL A 545 4.14 0.20 -14.32
C VAL A 545 4.07 -1.30 -14.60
N ASP A 546 4.56 -2.11 -13.69
CA ASP A 546 4.65 -3.57 -13.91
C ASP A 546 3.33 -4.21 -14.35
N ASN A 547 2.19 -3.75 -13.83
CA ASN A 547 0.88 -4.26 -14.21
C ASN A 547 0.43 -3.83 -15.62
N ASP A 548 0.96 -2.74 -16.16
CA ASP A 548 0.61 -2.26 -17.50
C ASP A 548 1.11 -3.19 -18.63
N ARG A 549 1.99 -4.15 -18.32
CA ARG A 549 2.46 -5.16 -19.28
C ARG A 549 1.33 -5.99 -19.91
N TRP A 550 0.17 -6.05 -19.27
CA TRP A 550 -1.00 -6.79 -19.74
C TRP A 550 -1.94 -5.96 -20.58
N ILE A 551 -1.71 -4.66 -20.69
CA ILE A 551 -2.56 -3.76 -21.46
C ILE A 551 -1.80 -3.21 -22.68
N SER A 552 -2.54 -3.02 -23.77
CA SER A 552 -2.07 -2.28 -24.91
C SER A 552 -2.39 -0.81 -24.70
N SER A 553 -1.48 -0.05 -24.08
CA SER A 553 -1.65 1.40 -23.94
C SER A 553 -0.87 2.13 -25.04
N SER A 554 -1.50 3.15 -25.59
CA SER A 554 -0.80 4.05 -26.51
C SER A 554 -0.16 5.16 -25.70
N TYR A 555 1.15 5.19 -25.67
CA TYR A 555 1.90 6.30 -25.11
C TYR A 555 1.95 7.42 -26.13
N SER A 556 1.39 8.59 -25.80
CA SER A 556 1.42 9.72 -26.71
C SER A 556 1.49 11.05 -25.99
N SER A 557 2.15 11.99 -26.65
CA SER A 557 2.00 13.43 -26.44
C SER A 557 1.12 14.00 -27.53
N SER A 558 0.85 15.30 -27.50
CA SER A 558 0.06 15.94 -28.56
C SER A 558 0.72 15.80 -29.95
N SER A 559 -0.02 15.27 -30.90
CA SER A 559 0.39 15.18 -32.28
C SER A 559 0.15 16.47 -33.06
N SER A 560 -0.87 17.25 -32.65
CA SER A 560 -1.17 18.56 -33.22
C SER A 560 -1.83 19.46 -32.18
N ILE A 561 -1.54 20.75 -32.26
CA ILE A 561 -2.23 21.80 -31.50
C ILE A 561 -2.65 22.90 -32.50
N SER A 562 -3.84 23.41 -32.36
CA SER A 562 -4.39 24.50 -33.16
C SER A 562 -5.11 25.51 -32.27
N VAL A 563 -4.98 26.79 -32.65
CA VAL A 563 -5.73 27.88 -31.99
C VAL A 563 -7.15 27.93 -32.52
N THR A 564 -8.14 27.73 -31.67
CA THR A 564 -9.56 27.80 -32.02
C THR A 564 -10.16 29.17 -31.74
N SER A 565 -9.60 29.88 -30.74
CA SER A 565 -9.90 31.31 -30.51
C SER A 565 -8.56 31.98 -30.14
N SER A 566 -8.18 32.97 -30.96
CA SER A 566 -6.93 33.71 -30.75
C SER A 566 -6.93 34.46 -29.42
N LEU A 567 -5.74 34.72 -28.92
CA LEU A 567 -5.53 35.53 -27.72
C LEU A 567 -6.07 36.93 -27.91
N ARG A 568 -6.96 37.37 -27.02
CA ARG A 568 -7.61 38.66 -27.06
C ARG A 568 -8.01 39.17 -25.69
N GLU A 569 -8.03 40.46 -25.51
CA GLU A 569 -8.65 41.09 -24.36
C GLU A 569 -10.16 40.92 -24.37
N SER A 570 -10.77 40.75 -23.22
CA SER A 570 -12.21 40.60 -22.98
C SER A 570 -12.60 41.24 -21.65
N GLY A 571 -12.89 42.51 -21.67
CA GLY A 571 -13.10 43.31 -20.45
C GLY A 571 -11.82 43.49 -19.67
N SER A 572 -11.82 43.12 -18.38
CA SER A 572 -10.66 43.21 -17.49
C SER A 572 -9.75 41.96 -17.54
N LYS A 573 -9.92 41.05 -18.49
CA LYS A 573 -9.18 39.81 -18.63
C LYS A 573 -8.81 39.52 -20.08
N ALA A 574 -7.95 38.53 -20.32
CA ALA A 574 -7.74 38.04 -21.68
C ALA A 574 -8.14 36.56 -21.77
N THR A 575 -8.49 36.11 -22.95
CA THR A 575 -8.90 34.72 -23.20
C THR A 575 -8.24 34.17 -24.45
N MET A 576 -8.01 32.85 -24.47
CA MET A 576 -7.58 32.11 -25.63
C MET A 576 -8.10 30.65 -25.54
N SER A 577 -8.45 30.05 -26.66
CA SER A 577 -8.80 28.64 -26.71
C SER A 577 -7.95 27.89 -27.71
N VAL A 578 -7.51 26.72 -27.33
CA VAL A 578 -6.75 25.80 -28.18
C VAL A 578 -7.40 24.42 -28.20
N LYS A 579 -7.22 23.70 -29.31
CA LYS A 579 -7.61 22.31 -29.45
C LYS A 579 -6.36 21.49 -29.75
N GLY A 580 -6.15 20.44 -28.96
CA GLY A 580 -5.09 19.48 -29.18
C GLY A 580 -5.65 18.13 -29.63
N SER A 581 -4.81 17.38 -30.32
CA SER A 581 -5.06 16.00 -30.75
C SER A 581 -3.86 15.15 -30.39
N ALA A 582 -4.12 13.98 -29.84
CA ALA A 582 -3.14 12.96 -29.51
C ALA A 582 -3.71 11.60 -29.87
N THR A 583 -2.85 10.56 -29.93
CA THR A 583 -3.33 9.20 -30.15
C THR A 583 -4.25 8.78 -28.99
N GLY A 584 -5.49 8.46 -29.32
CA GLY A 584 -6.51 8.01 -28.34
C GLY A 584 -7.20 9.11 -27.55
N CYS A 585 -6.87 10.40 -27.76
CA CYS A 585 -7.57 11.49 -27.07
C CYS A 585 -7.47 12.79 -27.85
N SER A 586 -8.59 13.51 -27.95
CA SER A 586 -8.55 14.93 -28.28
C SER A 586 -8.89 15.75 -27.04
N TYR A 587 -8.43 17.00 -26.99
CA TYR A 587 -8.71 17.87 -25.86
C TYR A 587 -8.84 19.33 -26.28
N THR A 588 -9.48 20.13 -25.45
CA THR A 588 -9.51 21.58 -25.56
C THR A 588 -9.00 22.21 -24.27
N THR A 589 -8.26 23.32 -24.39
CA THR A 589 -7.86 24.14 -23.25
C THR A 589 -8.37 25.55 -23.45
N ASP A 590 -9.24 26.01 -22.55
CA ASP A 590 -9.69 27.38 -22.49
C ASP A 590 -8.87 28.11 -21.42
N TYR A 591 -8.05 29.05 -21.85
CA TYR A 591 -7.26 29.92 -21.01
C TYR A 591 -8.04 31.20 -20.65
N THR A 592 -7.94 31.58 -19.38
CA THR A 592 -8.36 32.92 -18.92
C THR A 592 -7.21 33.53 -18.12
N PHE A 593 -6.78 34.71 -18.53
CA PHE A 593 -5.69 35.47 -17.91
C PHE A 593 -6.27 36.65 -17.15
N TYR A 594 -5.81 36.85 -15.93
CA TYR A 594 -6.29 37.90 -15.05
C TYR A 594 -5.21 38.97 -14.82
N PRO A 595 -5.62 40.23 -14.49
CA PRO A 595 -4.69 41.34 -14.30
C PRO A 595 -3.62 41.16 -13.24
N ASP A 596 -3.80 40.26 -12.28
CA ASP A 596 -2.84 39.98 -11.22
C ASP A 596 -1.89 38.80 -11.56
N GLY A 597 -1.86 38.38 -12.82
CA GLY A 597 -1.02 37.28 -13.32
C GLY A 597 -1.61 35.89 -13.11
N THR A 598 -2.78 35.76 -12.49
CA THR A 598 -3.49 34.48 -12.35
C THR A 598 -3.91 33.94 -13.71
N VAL A 599 -3.84 32.63 -13.90
CA VAL A 599 -4.23 31.95 -15.13
C VAL A 599 -5.15 30.77 -14.79
N ASP A 600 -6.37 30.78 -15.33
CA ASP A 600 -7.23 29.59 -15.35
C ASP A 600 -7.01 28.81 -16.64
N MET A 601 -6.80 27.51 -16.51
CA MET A 601 -6.75 26.54 -17.59
C MET A 601 -7.89 25.55 -17.39
N LYS A 602 -8.99 25.72 -18.16
CA LYS A 602 -10.07 24.73 -18.18
C LYS A 602 -9.78 23.75 -19.30
N VAL A 603 -9.50 22.50 -18.94
CA VAL A 603 -9.15 21.45 -19.90
C VAL A 603 -10.28 20.45 -19.98
N THR A 604 -10.72 20.15 -21.21
CA THR A 604 -11.72 19.14 -21.50
C THR A 604 -11.13 18.07 -22.39
N PHE A 605 -11.06 16.85 -21.89
CA PHE A 605 -10.57 15.67 -22.61
C PHE A 605 -11.72 14.89 -23.24
N SER A 606 -11.50 14.38 -24.44
CA SER A 606 -12.40 13.52 -25.19
C SER A 606 -11.66 12.27 -25.64
N PRO A 607 -11.53 11.25 -24.78
CA PRO A 607 -10.86 10.02 -25.13
C PRO A 607 -11.63 9.24 -26.20
N SER A 608 -10.91 8.52 -27.04
CA SER A 608 -11.44 7.63 -28.08
C SER A 608 -10.96 6.19 -27.93
N GLN A 609 -10.12 5.95 -26.94
CA GLN A 609 -9.68 4.61 -26.51
C GLN A 609 -9.30 4.63 -25.01
N SER A 610 -9.23 3.47 -24.36
CA SER A 610 -8.73 3.38 -23.01
C SER A 610 -7.23 3.62 -22.99
N LEU A 611 -6.80 4.61 -22.21
CA LEU A 611 -5.41 4.98 -22.00
C LEU A 611 -4.96 4.61 -20.59
N ALA A 612 -3.67 4.53 -20.37
CA ALA A 612 -3.14 4.35 -19.01
C ALA A 612 -3.25 5.64 -18.17
N ARG A 613 -3.27 6.80 -18.83
CA ARG A 613 -3.34 8.14 -18.21
C ARG A 613 -4.08 9.11 -19.12
N ILE A 614 -4.88 9.99 -18.55
CA ILE A 614 -5.53 11.11 -19.22
C ILE A 614 -5.18 12.39 -18.46
N GLY A 615 -4.25 13.17 -18.99
CA GLY A 615 -3.78 14.37 -18.30
C GLY A 615 -2.84 15.24 -19.14
N LEU A 616 -2.31 16.26 -18.49
CA LEU A 616 -1.31 17.16 -19.04
C LEU A 616 0.02 17.01 -18.33
N GLY A 617 1.10 16.93 -19.09
CA GLY A 617 2.47 17.09 -18.61
C GLY A 617 2.94 18.52 -18.82
N MET A 618 3.75 19.06 -17.91
CA MET A 618 4.48 20.32 -18.08
C MET A 618 5.81 20.28 -17.34
N GLN A 619 6.68 21.24 -17.62
CA GLN A 619 7.95 21.34 -16.93
C GLN A 619 8.09 22.71 -16.25
N PHE A 620 8.27 22.72 -14.94
CA PHE A 620 8.66 23.93 -14.21
C PHE A 620 10.15 24.20 -14.37
N ALA A 621 10.51 25.46 -14.22
CA ALA A 621 11.91 25.87 -14.31
C ALA A 621 12.76 25.24 -13.18
N SER A 622 14.06 25.25 -13.34
CA SER A 622 15.00 24.80 -12.30
C SER A 622 14.81 25.57 -10.98
N GLY A 623 14.96 24.87 -9.86
CA GLY A 623 14.93 25.45 -8.52
C GLY A 623 13.56 25.41 -7.82
N PHE A 624 12.50 24.93 -8.46
CA PHE A 624 11.20 24.69 -7.81
C PHE A 624 11.24 23.38 -7.00
N GLU A 625 12.08 23.31 -5.99
CA GLU A 625 12.40 22.10 -5.24
C GLU A 625 11.43 21.85 -4.06
N ASN A 626 10.86 22.92 -3.49
CA ASN A 626 10.04 22.83 -2.29
C ASN A 626 8.57 22.73 -2.67
N VAL A 627 7.93 21.72 -2.13
CA VAL A 627 6.55 21.33 -2.46
C VAL A 627 5.70 21.40 -1.21
N GLU A 628 4.58 22.11 -1.28
CA GLU A 628 3.47 21.98 -0.35
C GLU A 628 2.24 21.54 -1.14
N PHE A 629 1.51 20.55 -0.69
CA PHE A 629 0.32 20.09 -1.39
C PHE A 629 -0.83 19.75 -0.43
N TYR A 630 -2.04 20.04 -0.85
CA TYR A 630 -3.27 19.60 -0.25
C TYR A 630 -3.92 18.57 -1.18
N ALA A 631 -3.68 17.30 -0.88
CA ALA A 631 -4.11 16.13 -1.64
C ALA A 631 -4.10 14.91 -0.72
N ARG A 632 -4.31 13.71 -1.26
CA ARG A 632 -4.05 12.50 -0.51
C ARG A 632 -2.56 12.25 -0.35
N GLY A 633 -2.18 11.91 0.88
CA GLY A 633 -0.78 11.69 1.23
C GLY A 633 -0.60 11.04 2.60
N PRO A 634 0.62 11.10 3.16
CA PRO A 634 1.82 11.75 2.59
C PRO A 634 2.51 10.95 1.48
N ARG A 635 2.24 9.63 1.38
CA ARG A 635 2.85 8.75 0.38
C ARG A 635 2.05 8.69 -0.90
N SER A 636 2.71 8.28 -1.98
CA SER A 636 2.06 8.07 -3.28
C SER A 636 0.85 7.14 -3.17
N ASN A 637 -0.18 7.46 -3.93
CA ASN A 637 -1.42 6.73 -3.95
C ASN A 637 -2.06 6.83 -5.33
N TYR A 638 -2.92 5.87 -5.66
CA TYR A 638 -3.53 5.72 -6.98
C TYR A 638 -5.02 5.43 -6.82
N SER A 639 -5.79 5.55 -7.86
CA SER A 639 -7.25 5.48 -7.82
C SER A 639 -7.79 4.23 -7.10
N ASP A 640 -7.13 3.08 -7.22
CA ASP A 640 -7.47 1.79 -6.60
C ASP A 640 -6.58 1.42 -5.40
N ARG A 641 -5.69 2.33 -4.98
CA ARG A 641 -4.77 2.19 -3.84
C ARG A 641 -4.65 3.53 -3.09
N LYS A 642 -5.72 4.01 -2.51
CA LYS A 642 -5.75 5.30 -1.81
C LYS A 642 -6.47 5.28 -0.46
N THR A 643 -6.97 4.11 -0.06
CA THR A 643 -7.69 3.97 1.21
C THR A 643 -6.79 4.25 2.41
N GLY A 644 -5.51 3.90 2.31
CA GLY A 644 -4.49 4.16 3.31
C GLY A 644 -3.90 5.57 3.31
N SER A 645 -4.41 6.47 2.46
CA SER A 645 -3.98 7.87 2.34
C SER A 645 -5.14 8.82 2.64
N TYR A 646 -4.85 9.92 3.35
CA TYR A 646 -5.85 10.91 3.73
C TYR A 646 -5.63 12.22 3.02
N LEU A 647 -6.73 12.97 2.81
CA LEU A 647 -6.65 14.37 2.45
C LEU A 647 -5.98 15.15 3.59
N GLY A 648 -4.91 15.82 3.27
CA GLY A 648 -4.14 16.61 4.20
C GLY A 648 -3.20 17.56 3.49
N ARG A 649 -2.62 18.46 4.25
CA ARG A 649 -1.59 19.37 3.74
C ARG A 649 -0.23 18.84 4.17
N PHE A 650 0.63 18.64 3.17
CA PHE A 650 1.96 18.05 3.36
C PHE A 650 3.03 18.93 2.73
N THR A 651 4.20 18.94 3.33
CA THR A 651 5.40 19.60 2.81
C THR A 651 6.47 18.57 2.52
N THR A 652 7.15 18.71 1.40
CA THR A 652 8.19 17.79 0.95
C THR A 652 9.13 18.48 -0.05
N THR A 653 10.04 17.72 -0.63
CA THR A 653 10.83 18.14 -1.80
C THR A 653 10.47 17.29 -3.01
N VAL A 654 10.82 17.76 -4.20
CA VAL A 654 10.58 16.97 -5.43
C VAL A 654 11.35 15.64 -5.39
N ASP A 655 12.56 15.64 -4.84
CA ASP A 655 13.37 14.41 -4.72
C ASP A 655 12.73 13.40 -3.74
N ASP A 656 12.10 13.86 -2.66
CA ASP A 656 11.44 13.00 -1.67
C ASP A 656 10.11 12.40 -2.15
N MET A 657 9.60 12.83 -3.32
CA MET A 657 8.40 12.25 -3.93
C MET A 657 8.69 11.00 -4.76
N VAL A 658 9.96 10.62 -4.89
CA VAL A 658 10.33 9.41 -5.63
C VAL A 658 10.02 8.16 -4.82
N ASP A 659 9.22 7.26 -5.39
CA ASP A 659 9.10 5.89 -4.89
C ASP A 659 10.29 5.07 -5.44
N GLU A 660 11.33 4.89 -4.65
CA GLU A 660 12.49 4.08 -5.05
C GLU A 660 12.12 2.58 -5.05
N LEU A 661 11.35 2.17 -6.04
CA LEU A 661 11.14 0.75 -6.33
C LEU A 661 12.42 0.15 -6.90
N ILE A 662 12.55 -1.18 -6.93
CA ILE A 662 13.80 -1.79 -7.43
C ILE A 662 14.02 -1.47 -8.91
N HIS A 663 12.96 -1.56 -9.71
CA HIS A 663 13.00 -1.20 -11.11
C HIS A 663 12.29 0.15 -11.34
N PRO A 664 12.95 1.14 -12.01
CA PRO A 664 12.33 2.41 -12.32
C PRO A 664 11.06 2.25 -13.14
N GLN A 665 10.01 2.92 -12.72
CA GLN A 665 8.70 2.90 -13.35
C GLN A 665 7.93 4.17 -12.95
N THR A 666 6.76 4.41 -13.51
CA THR A 666 5.91 5.56 -13.11
C THR A 666 5.63 5.53 -11.63
N PHE A 667 5.78 6.68 -10.97
CA PHE A 667 5.73 6.81 -9.50
C PHE A 667 5.15 8.15 -9.05
N GLY A 668 4.96 8.29 -7.75
CA GLY A 668 4.76 9.58 -7.08
C GLY A 668 3.39 10.23 -7.31
N ASP A 669 2.36 9.47 -7.72
CA ASP A 669 1.03 10.04 -7.89
C ASP A 669 0.36 10.34 -6.55
N HIS A 670 -0.37 11.46 -6.49
CA HIS A 670 -1.18 11.89 -5.36
C HIS A 670 -2.58 12.24 -5.84
N GLU A 671 -3.54 11.40 -5.48
CA GLU A 671 -4.95 11.54 -5.85
C GLU A 671 -5.65 12.68 -5.10
N ASP A 672 -6.78 13.11 -5.66
CA ASP A 672 -7.71 14.06 -5.03
C ASP A 672 -7.06 15.43 -4.71
N LEU A 673 -6.26 15.95 -5.64
CA LEU A 673 -5.57 17.25 -5.51
C LEU A 673 -6.57 18.40 -5.31
N ARG A 674 -6.30 19.26 -4.32
CA ARG A 674 -6.99 20.54 -4.07
C ARG A 674 -6.08 21.70 -4.39
N GLU A 675 -4.85 21.66 -3.87
CA GLU A 675 -3.87 22.72 -4.03
C GLU A 675 -2.45 22.17 -4.06
N LEU A 676 -1.62 22.75 -4.90
CA LEU A 676 -0.19 22.50 -4.98
C LEU A 676 0.54 23.85 -4.96
N ILE A 677 1.58 23.96 -4.16
CA ILE A 677 2.46 25.13 -4.12
C ILE A 677 3.89 24.68 -4.36
N LEU A 678 4.49 25.19 -5.42
CA LEU A 678 5.88 24.99 -5.74
C LEU A 678 6.68 26.25 -5.44
N THR A 679 7.77 26.13 -4.68
CA THR A 679 8.59 27.27 -4.26
C THR A 679 10.02 27.12 -4.72
N ASN A 680 10.50 28.13 -5.43
CA ASN A 680 11.91 28.37 -5.72
C ASN A 680 12.44 29.39 -4.70
N LYS A 681 13.05 28.88 -3.63
CA LYS A 681 13.58 29.74 -2.55
C LYS A 681 14.75 30.60 -3.03
N THR A 682 15.56 30.10 -3.94
CA THR A 682 16.74 30.81 -4.48
C THR A 682 16.31 32.05 -5.25
N GLU A 683 15.28 31.91 -6.08
CA GLU A 683 14.76 33.01 -6.90
C GLU A 683 13.69 33.85 -6.17
N GLY A 684 13.24 33.42 -4.98
CA GLY A 684 12.24 34.10 -4.20
C GLY A 684 10.85 34.14 -4.85
N VAL A 685 10.50 33.08 -5.58
CA VAL A 685 9.21 32.98 -6.30
C VAL A 685 8.52 31.67 -5.99
N GLN A 686 7.19 31.69 -5.94
CA GLN A 686 6.35 30.50 -5.82
C GLN A 686 5.20 30.52 -6.83
N LEU A 687 4.72 29.34 -7.17
CA LEU A 687 3.58 29.14 -8.04
C LEU A 687 2.57 28.23 -7.33
N GLY A 688 1.42 28.80 -7.01
CA GLY A 688 0.28 28.06 -6.47
C GLY A 688 -0.58 27.52 -7.60
N VAL A 689 -1.14 26.33 -7.43
CA VAL A 689 -2.08 25.67 -8.35
C VAL A 689 -3.29 25.22 -7.53
N LYS A 690 -4.48 25.77 -7.79
CA LYS A 690 -5.74 25.29 -7.24
C LYS A 690 -6.51 24.51 -8.29
N VAL A 691 -7.23 23.51 -7.87
CA VAL A 691 -7.96 22.60 -8.75
C VAL A 691 -9.45 22.74 -8.60
N GLY A 692 -10.15 22.68 -9.71
CA GLY A 692 -11.60 22.46 -9.79
C GLY A 692 -11.90 21.21 -10.61
N GLY A 693 -12.58 20.25 -10.00
CA GLY A 693 -12.84 18.94 -10.57
C GLY A 693 -11.89 17.84 -10.07
N ARG A 694 -11.93 16.70 -10.72
CA ARG A 694 -11.04 15.57 -10.41
C ARG A 694 -9.64 15.84 -10.96
N ALA A 695 -8.65 15.74 -10.12
CA ALA A 695 -7.26 15.73 -10.55
C ALA A 695 -6.35 14.98 -9.56
N SER A 696 -5.30 14.38 -10.10
CA SER A 696 -4.12 13.92 -9.36
C SER A 696 -2.88 14.63 -9.89
N PHE A 697 -1.76 14.51 -9.17
CA PHE A 697 -0.50 15.08 -9.63
C PHE A 697 0.68 14.19 -9.26
N SER A 698 1.75 14.31 -10.03
CA SER A 698 3.08 13.81 -9.68
C SER A 698 4.15 14.82 -10.09
N LEU A 699 5.28 14.82 -9.37
CA LEU A 699 6.44 15.67 -9.63
C LEU A 699 7.70 14.82 -9.65
N SER A 700 8.66 15.18 -10.51
CA SER A 700 9.89 14.43 -10.68
C SER A 700 11.00 15.31 -11.28
N HIS A 701 12.25 14.99 -10.96
CA HIS A 701 13.42 15.47 -11.71
C HIS A 701 13.83 14.55 -12.85
N TYR A 702 13.11 13.45 -13.04
CA TYR A 702 13.43 12.44 -14.04
C TYR A 702 12.40 12.47 -15.16
N ASP A 703 12.90 12.53 -16.39
CA ASP A 703 12.08 12.43 -17.59
C ASP A 703 11.59 10.99 -17.73
N GLU A 704 10.30 10.80 -17.79
CA GLU A 704 9.69 9.47 -17.89
C GLU A 704 10.05 8.71 -19.16
N THR A 705 10.50 9.40 -20.22
CA THR A 705 11.02 8.74 -21.43
C THR A 705 12.29 7.92 -21.18
N GLN A 706 12.91 8.07 -20.00
CA GLN A 706 14.05 7.24 -19.63
C GLN A 706 13.64 5.79 -19.35
N TRP A 707 12.40 5.54 -18.89
CA TRP A 707 11.86 4.20 -18.63
C TRP A 707 10.64 3.85 -19.47
N CYS A 708 9.79 4.80 -19.85
CA CYS A 708 8.65 4.58 -20.74
C CYS A 708 9.13 4.58 -22.21
N LYS A 709 9.54 3.43 -22.73
CA LYS A 709 10.13 3.31 -24.08
C LYS A 709 9.18 2.68 -25.12
N GLY A 710 7.92 3.08 -25.14
CA GLY A 710 6.99 2.67 -26.18
C GLY A 710 6.60 1.18 -26.09
N THR A 711 7.05 0.35 -27.05
CA THR A 711 6.74 -1.09 -27.09
C THR A 711 7.68 -1.94 -26.25
N ASP A 712 8.80 -1.41 -25.82
CA ASP A 712 9.74 -2.13 -24.97
C ASP A 712 9.20 -2.16 -23.56
N LYS A 713 8.79 -3.34 -23.13
CA LYS A 713 8.20 -3.52 -21.81
C LYS A 713 9.28 -3.36 -20.75
N MET A 714 9.00 -2.55 -19.74
CA MET A 714 9.88 -2.20 -18.66
C MET A 714 10.52 -3.43 -17.98
N TRP A 715 9.75 -4.48 -17.71
CA TRP A 715 10.23 -5.70 -17.08
C TRP A 715 11.29 -6.48 -17.87
N GLN A 716 11.54 -6.10 -19.13
CA GLN A 716 12.59 -6.65 -19.99
C GLN A 716 13.89 -5.83 -19.96
N THR A 717 13.89 -4.67 -19.31
CA THR A 717 15.07 -3.81 -19.23
C THR A 717 15.88 -4.06 -17.97
N LYS A 718 17.19 -3.79 -18.02
CA LYS A 718 18.11 -3.83 -16.85
C LYS A 718 18.36 -2.44 -16.28
N LEU A 719 17.35 -1.60 -16.29
CA LEU A 719 17.45 -0.22 -15.84
C LEU A 719 17.37 -0.14 -14.31
N HIS A 720 18.20 0.72 -13.74
CA HIS A 720 18.19 1.05 -12.31
C HIS A 720 18.01 2.54 -12.08
N TRP A 721 17.56 2.93 -10.90
CA TRP A 721 17.43 4.33 -10.52
C TRP A 721 18.75 5.10 -10.59
N TYR A 722 19.86 4.46 -10.24
CA TYR A 722 21.19 5.07 -10.33
C TYR A 722 21.71 5.24 -11.77
N ASP A 723 21.06 4.66 -12.77
CA ASP A 723 21.36 4.86 -14.20
C ASP A 723 20.59 6.06 -14.79
N LEU A 724 19.61 6.61 -14.06
CA LEU A 724 18.78 7.70 -14.54
C LEU A 724 19.50 9.03 -14.43
N THR A 725 19.26 9.90 -15.41
CA THR A 725 19.77 11.26 -15.42
C THR A 725 18.79 12.19 -14.71
N ARG A 726 19.20 12.76 -13.58
CA ARG A 726 18.47 13.81 -12.88
C ARG A 726 18.59 15.12 -13.65
N ASN A 727 17.46 15.70 -14.01
CA ASN A 727 17.39 17.01 -14.67
C ASN A 727 17.24 18.13 -13.63
N SER A 728 17.56 19.35 -14.01
CA SER A 728 17.37 20.53 -13.16
C SER A 728 15.92 21.04 -13.18
N GLN A 729 15.17 20.73 -14.23
CA GLN A 729 13.74 21.06 -14.35
C GLN A 729 12.91 20.10 -13.50
N VAL A 730 11.69 20.52 -13.17
CA VAL A 730 10.71 19.68 -12.51
C VAL A 730 9.63 19.27 -13.52
N TYR A 731 9.57 17.99 -13.81
CA TYR A 731 8.50 17.39 -14.63
C TYR A 731 7.28 17.23 -13.76
N ALA A 732 6.15 17.70 -14.23
CA ALA A 732 4.88 17.64 -13.52
C ALA A 732 3.80 17.02 -14.38
N HIS A 733 2.99 16.18 -13.79
CA HIS A 733 1.73 15.73 -14.36
C HIS A 733 0.57 16.30 -13.56
N PHE A 734 -0.50 16.67 -14.28
CA PHE A 734 -1.82 16.98 -13.74
C PHE A 734 -2.81 16.10 -14.50
N ASP A 735 -3.23 15.01 -13.86
CA ASP A 735 -4.05 14.01 -14.50
C ASP A 735 -5.50 14.11 -14.08
N TYR A 736 -6.42 14.07 -15.05
CA TYR A 736 -7.82 13.84 -14.75
C TYR A 736 -8.02 12.46 -14.14
N MET A 737 -7.31 11.47 -14.69
CA MET A 737 -7.34 10.09 -14.19
C MET A 737 -6.11 9.32 -14.66
N GLN A 738 -5.57 8.53 -13.77
CA GLN A 738 -4.71 7.40 -14.11
C GLN A 738 -5.50 6.09 -13.93
N ARG A 739 -5.21 5.10 -14.78
CA ARG A 739 -5.69 3.75 -14.61
C ARG A 739 -5.24 3.22 -13.25
N GLY A 740 -6.08 2.45 -12.57
CA GLY A 740 -5.68 1.72 -11.36
C GLY A 740 -4.47 0.82 -11.59
N LEU A 741 -3.79 0.49 -10.53
CA LEU A 741 -2.58 -0.34 -10.56
C LEU A 741 -2.91 -1.83 -10.76
N GLY A 742 -4.11 -2.26 -10.33
CA GLY A 742 -4.41 -3.67 -10.24
C GLY A 742 -3.55 -4.39 -9.20
N ASN A 743 -3.54 -5.70 -9.23
CA ASN A 743 -2.81 -6.51 -8.25
C ASN A 743 -2.33 -7.85 -8.80
N ASN A 744 -2.28 -8.02 -10.09
CA ASN A 744 -1.89 -9.30 -10.66
C ASN A 744 -0.95 -9.16 -11.86
N SER A 745 0.25 -8.71 -11.60
CA SER A 745 1.32 -8.77 -12.59
C SER A 745 1.75 -10.21 -12.94
N CYS A 746 1.25 -11.20 -12.19
CA CYS A 746 1.55 -12.63 -12.38
C CYS A 746 0.65 -13.31 -13.42
N GLY A 747 -0.66 -13.08 -13.38
CA GLY A 747 -1.66 -13.85 -14.14
C GLY A 747 -2.59 -13.05 -15.05
N GLY A 748 -2.35 -11.76 -15.26
CA GLY A 748 -3.17 -10.92 -16.14
C GLY A 748 -3.65 -9.63 -15.50
N ASP A 749 -4.27 -8.77 -16.30
CA ASP A 749 -4.86 -7.52 -15.82
C ASP A 749 -6.08 -7.79 -14.94
N GLN A 750 -6.02 -7.33 -13.69
CA GLN A 750 -7.11 -7.42 -12.72
C GLN A 750 -7.59 -6.06 -12.22
N THR A 751 -7.28 -4.99 -12.92
CA THR A 751 -7.81 -3.67 -12.61
C THR A 751 -9.33 -3.68 -12.78
N LEU A 752 -10.08 -3.29 -11.73
CA LEU A 752 -11.53 -3.22 -11.81
C LEU A 752 -11.98 -2.12 -12.77
N SER A 753 -13.16 -2.29 -13.38
CA SER A 753 -13.73 -1.36 -14.38
C SER A 753 -13.82 0.09 -13.90
N ASP A 754 -14.08 0.29 -12.61
CA ASP A 754 -14.22 1.62 -12.00
C ASP A 754 -12.90 2.41 -11.96
N TYR A 755 -11.79 1.70 -12.11
CA TYR A 755 -10.43 2.24 -12.11
C TYR A 755 -9.75 2.23 -13.48
N VAL A 756 -10.48 1.86 -14.53
CA VAL A 756 -10.00 1.92 -15.91
C VAL A 756 -10.32 3.30 -16.50
N CYS A 757 -9.32 3.92 -17.14
CA CYS A 757 -9.55 5.20 -17.81
C CYS A 757 -10.64 5.06 -18.89
N PRO A 758 -11.58 6.01 -18.97
CA PRO A 758 -12.68 5.94 -19.91
C PRO A 758 -12.18 6.01 -21.37
N SER A 759 -12.85 5.28 -22.25
CA SER A 759 -12.56 5.24 -23.70
C SER A 759 -13.49 6.12 -24.53
N TRP A 760 -14.41 6.85 -23.91
CA TRP A 760 -15.36 7.76 -24.54
C TRP A 760 -15.91 8.74 -23.50
N GLY A 761 -16.53 9.82 -23.98
CA GLY A 761 -17.11 10.83 -23.12
C GLY A 761 -16.34 12.15 -23.12
N SER A 762 -16.70 13.04 -22.22
CA SER A 762 -16.08 14.34 -22.06
C SER A 762 -15.79 14.60 -20.58
N TYR A 763 -14.54 14.89 -20.26
CA TYR A 763 -14.03 14.97 -18.90
C TYR A 763 -13.27 16.28 -18.70
N THR A 764 -13.63 17.02 -17.67
CA THR A 764 -13.14 18.38 -17.49
C THR A 764 -12.56 18.58 -16.10
N TYR A 765 -11.42 19.27 -16.04
CA TYR A 765 -10.94 19.92 -14.82
C TYR A 765 -10.53 21.37 -15.12
N THR A 766 -10.34 22.16 -14.08
CA THR A 766 -9.75 23.49 -14.16
C THR A 766 -8.56 23.58 -13.23
N LEU A 767 -7.42 24.05 -13.75
CA LEU A 767 -6.23 24.38 -12.98
C LEU A 767 -6.11 25.90 -12.92
N ARG A 768 -6.10 26.47 -11.71
CA ARG A 768 -5.87 27.91 -11.49
C ARG A 768 -4.46 28.09 -10.96
N PHE A 769 -3.60 28.66 -11.78
CA PHE A 769 -2.23 29.00 -11.44
C PHE A 769 -2.15 30.44 -10.97
N LYS A 770 -1.40 30.67 -9.88
CA LYS A 770 -1.12 31.99 -9.36
C LYS A 770 0.35 32.12 -8.98
N PRO A 771 1.13 32.91 -9.74
CA PRO A 771 2.50 33.25 -9.33
C PRO A 771 2.48 34.32 -8.24
N GLN A 772 3.44 34.24 -7.34
CA GLN A 772 3.64 35.26 -6.29
C GLN A 772 5.08 35.24 -5.80
N SER A 773 5.51 36.31 -5.11
CA SER A 773 6.79 36.32 -4.41
C SER A 773 6.72 35.28 -3.28
N ALA A 774 7.78 34.49 -3.13
CA ALA A 774 7.93 33.62 -1.97
C ALA A 774 8.26 34.53 -0.76
N GLU A 775 7.34 34.61 0.18
CA GLU A 775 7.67 35.18 1.48
C GLU A 775 8.73 34.29 2.14
N SER A 776 9.67 34.88 2.87
CA SER A 776 10.61 34.12 3.69
C SER A 776 9.80 33.44 4.80
N VAL A 777 9.30 32.25 4.51
CA VAL A 777 8.58 31.44 5.49
C VAL A 777 9.60 30.97 6.51
N ASN A 778 9.60 31.58 7.70
CA ASN A 778 10.14 30.95 8.88
C ASN A 778 9.30 29.68 9.12
N ILE A 779 9.79 28.55 8.63
CA ILE A 779 9.24 27.25 8.99
C ILE A 779 9.63 27.04 10.45
N VAL A 780 8.71 27.34 11.34
CA VAL A 780 8.76 26.81 12.70
C VAL A 780 8.42 25.34 12.56
N ALA A 781 9.46 24.50 12.60
CA ALA A 781 9.28 23.07 12.72
C ALA A 781 8.68 22.79 14.11
N GLU A 782 7.45 22.31 14.15
CA GLU A 782 6.90 21.56 15.27
C GLU A 782 6.50 20.15 14.81
#